data_e9e8d663d7d08cba9b68f9eb1f0c2c0b
#
_entry.id   e9e8d663d7d08cba9b68f9eb1f0c2c0b
#
_cell.length_a   1.000
_cell.length_b   1.000
_cell.length_c   1.000
_cell.angle_alpha   90.00
_cell.angle_beta   90.00
_cell.angle_gamma   90.00
#
_symmetry.space_group_name_H-M   'P 1'
#
loop_
_entity.id
_entity.type
_entity.pdbx_description
1 polymer ?
#
loop_
_entity_poly.entity_id
_entity_poly.type
_entity_poly.pdbx_seq_one_letter_code
_entity_poly.pdbx_strand_id
1 'polypeptide(L)'
;MIPKGGFAMRNSKKFVACVLTVAVTLGSFAVGGCGRKPSSNPKIEADSDWYDLDKVTLESGVDMSGTQYSQTKVLGRVGDCYAVWRRGTYPIPYDTDGDNIDYKAYSLMQFDSYDLNGEHMRSVDFFDAVSTSGLLDEAAAIMSSDDEETALSGDDLMYDIWDPEIHGDKVAVGVEVYGGPHSETAGFELYIDPVTGEVTYERLEGAARVLPPGAEGTVLMSKLGEYQINEYIAHDEDGQAYSMIGVTDGDRNITVFDLAQELEEYRFVTILGYLNMGSGKIMCISLGEKIFSPNVYYIMDVASGSITKAAEGQYSWLESIDYRSVSYFEGTGNVIMDNYGIKQIDLETGTISEAFGFDCCNINRSDVPYMELISYTEDEIVLMGSGYMISDQDSSGAGDLVMIRLTRADTNPNAGKTILTAAATGNISYAMSEAVCTFNETSTDYFITFDPKYEIDSYMDSDSMEDMTLNDYIIQTDDAYAQLSDQLAVDLMAGEGPDIIFDSFGLSQLNDDDYLTDMSEWIDTDGLFGNIVEAAKTNGKLYQMPLAFGVTGIVTETENVAPGQSGFTFDEYTDFVSTACNGQDPLAMNQTEFFIQCLATMDDLCYTDDGKLSYDNEAFRALAEFTSENIFPVYDQTYEDVMSLDNAGGIYFSSSSFMTLVANLRSRMNDVSILGLPSIDGRGPMASVECSVAVSAQSPEQDGCRSFVETLLSQTIQEYYAYDTCYSPVSEAAFDSVAVKLIDDFNEDMSAYEIEFSPAELAMYGIDTTRIDPGVIDAYKEMIGTICSVENSDVARDIIIREEIPAYFVHQKDLEDVIPVIENRVQTMLDERG
;
A
#
# COMPACT_ATOMS: atom_id res chain seq x y z
N MET A 1 -28.78 -13.64 39.05
CA MET A 1 -29.78 -12.63 38.76
C MET A 1 -29.22 -11.72 37.69
N ILE A 2 -29.56 -11.99 36.47
CA ILE A 2 -29.10 -11.27 35.26
C ILE A 2 -30.31 -10.46 34.78
N PRO A 3 -30.23 -9.14 34.56
CA PRO A 3 -31.35 -8.40 34.02
C PRO A 3 -31.41 -8.59 32.48
N LYS A 4 -32.52 -9.03 31.98
CA LYS A 4 -32.92 -9.02 30.57
C LYS A 4 -33.12 -7.57 30.12
N GLY A 5 -32.29 -7.08 29.25
CA GLY A 5 -32.50 -5.84 28.51
C GLY A 5 -32.78 -6.17 27.05
N GLY A 6 -34.01 -6.06 26.60
CA GLY A 6 -34.43 -6.22 25.22
C GLY A 6 -33.97 -5.03 24.38
N PHE A 7 -33.27 -5.28 23.33
CA PHE A 7 -32.97 -4.30 22.27
C PHE A 7 -34.25 -4.14 21.42
N ALA A 8 -34.81 -2.99 21.46
CA ALA A 8 -35.90 -2.56 20.58
C ALA A 8 -35.28 -1.92 19.35
N MET A 9 -35.59 -2.48 18.18
CA MET A 9 -35.40 -1.81 16.88
C MET A 9 -35.93 -0.38 16.92
N ARG A 10 -35.09 0.59 16.66
CA ARG A 10 -35.50 1.99 16.59
C ARG A 10 -34.93 2.67 15.33
N ASN A 11 -35.78 2.63 14.29
CA ASN A 11 -35.92 3.63 13.24
C ASN A 11 -34.80 3.83 12.21
N SER A 12 -34.84 3.02 11.18
CA SER A 12 -34.36 3.27 9.82
C SER A 12 -35.19 4.33 9.05
N LYS A 13 -35.26 5.56 9.49
CA LYS A 13 -35.96 6.65 8.77
C LYS A 13 -35.21 7.97 8.72
N LYS A 14 -33.93 7.99 8.96
CA LYS A 14 -33.08 9.19 8.78
C LYS A 14 -32.01 9.07 7.67
N PHE A 15 -31.91 7.94 7.01
CA PHE A 15 -30.89 7.68 5.96
C PHE A 15 -31.24 8.18 4.56
N VAL A 16 -32.42 8.74 4.32
CA VAL A 16 -32.85 9.23 2.99
C VAL A 16 -32.61 10.72 2.77
N ALA A 17 -32.01 11.43 3.68
CA ALA A 17 -31.90 12.90 3.61
C ALA A 17 -30.50 13.46 3.36
N CYS A 18 -29.42 12.68 3.38
CA CYS A 18 -28.06 13.17 3.14
C CYS A 18 -27.47 12.81 1.76
N VAL A 19 -28.07 11.92 0.99
CA VAL A 19 -27.59 11.53 -0.37
C VAL A 19 -28.04 12.50 -1.47
N LEU A 20 -28.71 13.59 -1.16
CA LEU A 20 -29.30 14.51 -2.15
C LEU A 20 -28.59 15.87 -2.26
N THR A 21 -27.36 16.03 -1.83
CA THR A 21 -26.69 17.34 -1.89
C THR A 21 -25.30 17.33 -2.57
N VAL A 22 -24.81 16.25 -3.12
CA VAL A 22 -23.53 16.19 -3.87
C VAL A 22 -23.69 16.00 -5.39
N ALA A 23 -24.90 16.01 -5.91
CA ALA A 23 -25.16 15.86 -7.34
C ALA A 23 -25.60 17.16 -8.02
N VAL A 24 -24.87 18.27 -7.86
CA VAL A 24 -25.15 19.51 -8.62
C VAL A 24 -23.86 20.24 -8.96
N THR A 25 -23.00 19.66 -9.76
CA THR A 25 -22.11 20.40 -10.67
C THR A 25 -21.49 19.52 -11.75
N LEU A 26 -22.21 18.58 -12.30
CA LEU A 26 -21.87 18.02 -13.61
C LEU A 26 -23.10 18.14 -14.52
N GLY A 27 -22.97 19.07 -15.49
CA GLY A 27 -23.69 19.05 -16.76
C GLY A 27 -25.19 19.12 -16.70
N SER A 28 -25.70 20.33 -16.84
CA SER A 28 -27.01 20.56 -17.42
C SER A 28 -27.13 19.87 -18.78
N PHE A 29 -27.56 18.60 -18.82
CA PHE A 29 -28.17 18.05 -20.03
C PHE A 29 -29.35 17.15 -19.71
N ALA A 30 -30.50 17.66 -20.11
CA ALA A 30 -31.70 16.96 -20.55
C ALA A 30 -32.51 16.16 -19.51
N VAL A 31 -33.43 16.81 -18.89
CA VAL A 31 -34.74 16.21 -18.55
C VAL A 31 -35.47 15.97 -19.84
N GLY A 32 -35.68 14.73 -20.23
CA GLY A 32 -36.56 14.40 -21.32
C GLY A 32 -36.45 12.99 -21.86
N GLY A 33 -37.23 12.05 -21.35
CA GLY A 33 -37.75 10.93 -22.17
C GLY A 33 -37.08 9.58 -21.91
N CYS A 34 -37.92 8.63 -21.59
CA CYS A 34 -37.62 7.19 -21.59
C CYS A 34 -36.68 6.71 -22.69
N GLY A 35 -35.62 6.09 -22.30
CA GLY A 35 -34.99 4.92 -22.91
C GLY A 35 -34.51 5.04 -24.35
N ARG A 36 -33.29 5.52 -24.50
CA ARG A 36 -32.33 4.92 -25.42
C ARG A 36 -30.99 5.07 -24.75
N LYS A 37 -30.30 3.92 -24.48
CA LYS A 37 -28.87 3.90 -24.14
C LYS A 37 -28.11 4.76 -25.16
N PRO A 38 -27.09 5.54 -24.76
CA PRO A 38 -26.17 6.13 -25.74
C PRO A 38 -25.67 4.99 -26.63
N SER A 39 -25.65 5.20 -27.92
CA SER A 39 -25.21 4.19 -28.90
C SER A 39 -23.67 4.06 -28.94
N SER A 40 -22.95 4.83 -28.14
CA SER A 40 -21.48 4.81 -27.98
C SER A 40 -21.09 5.65 -26.76
N ASN A 41 -19.94 5.35 -26.20
CA ASN A 41 -19.33 6.15 -25.15
C ASN A 41 -18.91 7.55 -25.63
N PRO A 42 -18.67 8.52 -24.72
CA PRO A 42 -18.20 9.85 -25.09
C PRO A 42 -16.82 9.79 -25.75
N LYS A 43 -16.52 10.82 -26.53
CA LYS A 43 -15.22 10.96 -27.17
C LYS A 43 -14.48 12.13 -26.54
N ILE A 44 -13.16 12.04 -26.53
CA ILE A 44 -12.30 13.12 -26.08
C ILE A 44 -12.45 14.29 -27.06
N GLU A 45 -12.78 15.46 -26.51
CA GLU A 45 -12.91 16.71 -27.28
C GLU A 45 -11.52 17.28 -27.60
N ALA A 46 -11.42 18.02 -28.71
CA ALA A 46 -10.13 18.55 -29.15
C ALA A 46 -9.58 19.69 -28.25
N ASP A 47 -10.45 20.34 -27.51
CA ASP A 47 -10.15 21.43 -26.58
C ASP A 47 -10.15 21.00 -25.10
N SER A 48 -10.26 19.69 -24.83
CA SER A 48 -10.08 19.19 -23.48
C SER A 48 -8.61 19.29 -23.07
N ASP A 49 -8.39 19.56 -21.79
CA ASP A 49 -7.04 19.70 -21.25
C ASP A 49 -6.22 18.42 -21.44
N TRP A 50 -4.95 18.60 -21.72
CA TRP A 50 -3.97 17.53 -21.78
C TRP A 50 -2.60 18.04 -21.30
N TYR A 51 -1.88 17.17 -20.60
CA TYR A 51 -0.53 17.45 -20.14
C TYR A 51 0.42 16.38 -20.67
N ASP A 52 1.44 16.83 -21.40
CA ASP A 52 2.51 15.96 -21.85
C ASP A 52 3.35 15.56 -20.63
N LEU A 53 3.63 14.28 -20.51
CA LEU A 53 4.39 13.68 -19.42
C LEU A 53 5.84 13.47 -19.84
N ASP A 54 6.76 13.95 -19.00
CA ASP A 54 8.20 13.72 -19.10
C ASP A 54 8.67 13.08 -17.80
N LYS A 55 9.11 11.81 -17.84
CA LYS A 55 9.61 11.05 -16.70
C LYS A 55 11.11 10.88 -16.83
N VAL A 56 11.86 11.42 -15.87
CA VAL A 56 13.32 11.44 -15.87
C VAL A 56 13.86 10.83 -14.59
N THR A 57 14.76 9.86 -14.71
CA THR A 57 15.54 9.34 -13.59
C THR A 57 16.60 10.35 -13.21
N LEU A 58 16.63 10.75 -11.94
CA LEU A 58 17.59 11.69 -11.40
C LEU A 58 18.84 10.91 -10.91
N GLU A 59 19.80 10.77 -11.80
CA GLU A 59 21.02 10.04 -11.49
C GLU A 59 21.74 10.62 -10.28
N SER A 60 22.16 9.76 -9.35
CA SER A 60 22.97 10.18 -8.21
C SER A 60 24.37 10.54 -8.68
N GLY A 61 24.90 11.61 -8.12
CA GLY A 61 26.31 11.99 -8.34
C GLY A 61 27.31 11.09 -7.64
N VAL A 62 26.84 10.11 -6.85
CA VAL A 62 27.64 9.14 -6.12
C VAL A 62 27.02 7.75 -6.21
N ASP A 63 27.85 6.74 -6.22
CA ASP A 63 27.40 5.36 -6.16
C ASP A 63 26.92 5.03 -4.75
N MET A 64 25.62 4.79 -4.61
CA MET A 64 24.97 4.40 -3.35
C MET A 64 24.96 2.88 -3.17
N SER A 65 25.39 2.12 -4.19
CA SER A 65 25.50 0.66 -4.08
C SER A 65 26.51 0.28 -3.01
N GLY A 66 26.19 -0.68 -2.18
CA GLY A 66 27.03 -1.08 -1.04
C GLY A 66 26.86 -0.26 0.25
N THR A 67 25.91 0.70 0.31
CA THR A 67 25.46 1.26 1.59
C THR A 67 24.52 0.28 2.29
N GLN A 68 24.71 0.08 3.59
CA GLN A 68 23.80 -0.74 4.43
C GLN A 68 22.50 -0.02 4.76
N TYR A 69 22.61 1.30 4.86
CA TYR A 69 21.48 2.19 5.09
C TYR A 69 21.62 3.40 4.17
N SER A 70 20.56 3.70 3.46
CA SER A 70 20.51 4.88 2.60
C SER A 70 19.19 5.61 2.73
N GLN A 71 19.23 6.92 2.62
CA GLN A 71 18.09 7.80 2.60
C GLN A 71 18.29 8.86 1.53
N THR A 72 17.28 9.03 0.68
CA THR A 72 17.22 10.13 -0.30
C THR A 72 15.99 10.99 0.02
N LYS A 73 16.17 12.30 0.10
CA LYS A 73 15.11 13.26 0.38
C LYS A 73 15.14 14.40 -0.64
N VAL A 74 14.01 14.66 -1.26
CA VAL A 74 13.82 15.85 -2.10
C VAL A 74 13.70 17.06 -1.18
N LEU A 75 14.58 18.05 -1.34
CA LEU A 75 14.49 19.31 -0.61
C LEU A 75 13.54 20.29 -1.30
N GLY A 76 13.38 20.16 -2.61
CA GLY A 76 12.50 20.97 -3.42
C GLY A 76 13.22 21.85 -4.43
N ARG A 77 12.53 22.88 -4.94
CA ARG A 77 13.08 23.83 -5.91
C ARG A 77 13.86 24.95 -5.22
N VAL A 78 15.08 25.21 -5.70
CA VAL A 78 15.99 26.27 -5.23
C VAL A 78 16.40 27.13 -6.45
N GLY A 79 15.79 28.29 -6.60
CA GLY A 79 16.02 29.12 -7.79
C GLY A 79 15.62 28.40 -9.09
N ASP A 80 16.59 28.21 -9.99
CA ASP A 80 16.40 27.54 -11.28
C ASP A 80 16.88 26.07 -11.28
N CYS A 81 16.94 25.42 -10.13
CA CYS A 81 17.32 24.02 -10.00
C CYS A 81 16.51 23.31 -8.91
N TYR A 82 16.62 21.97 -8.88
CA TYR A 82 16.10 21.13 -7.81
C TYR A 82 17.25 20.66 -6.93
N ALA A 83 16.98 20.51 -5.66
CA ALA A 83 17.91 20.05 -4.64
C ALA A 83 17.47 18.74 -4.04
N VAL A 84 18.39 17.78 -3.94
CA VAL A 84 18.19 16.46 -3.37
C VAL A 84 19.27 16.17 -2.35
N TRP A 85 18.90 15.73 -1.20
CA TRP A 85 19.81 15.28 -0.16
C TRP A 85 19.90 13.77 -0.12
N ARG A 86 21.13 13.26 0.00
CA ARG A 86 21.40 11.82 0.09
C ARG A 86 22.28 11.54 1.32
N ARG A 87 21.88 10.53 2.06
CA ARG A 87 22.61 10.03 3.22
C ARG A 87 22.74 8.52 3.11
N GLY A 88 23.92 8.01 3.53
CA GLY A 88 24.17 6.57 3.56
C GLY A 88 25.22 6.19 4.58
N THR A 89 25.27 4.92 4.97
CA THR A 89 26.35 4.34 5.78
C THR A 89 26.89 3.11 5.09
N TYR A 90 28.20 3.06 4.96
CA TYR A 90 28.89 1.88 4.44
C TYR A 90 29.19 0.87 5.55
N PRO A 91 29.29 -0.44 5.24
CA PRO A 91 29.65 -1.44 6.23
C PRO A 91 30.99 -1.14 6.89
N ILE A 92 31.04 -1.18 8.20
CA ILE A 92 32.28 -1.05 8.95
C ILE A 92 32.91 -2.45 9.02
N PRO A 93 34.17 -2.65 8.56
CA PRO A 93 34.80 -3.96 8.62
C PRO A 93 34.86 -4.52 10.05
N TYR A 94 34.52 -5.79 10.22
CA TYR A 94 34.38 -6.47 11.53
C TYR A 94 35.67 -6.50 12.36
N ASP A 95 36.86 -6.33 11.74
CA ASP A 95 38.17 -6.31 12.39
C ASP A 95 38.63 -4.90 12.81
N THR A 96 37.74 -3.89 12.66
CA THR A 96 38.04 -2.52 13.03
C THR A 96 37.94 -2.38 14.54
N ASP A 97 39.04 -1.85 15.19
CA ASP A 97 39.11 -1.62 16.63
C ASP A 97 38.07 -0.57 17.04
N GLY A 98 37.00 -0.99 17.73
CA GLY A 98 35.82 -0.18 18.05
C GLY A 98 36.11 1.14 18.79
N ASP A 99 37.28 1.28 19.41
CA ASP A 99 37.68 2.49 20.14
C ASP A 99 38.26 3.62 19.24
N ASN A 100 38.49 3.32 17.93
CA ASN A 100 39.14 4.26 17.00
C ASN A 100 38.47 4.33 15.63
N ILE A 101 37.16 4.06 15.53
CA ILE A 101 36.45 4.12 14.26
C ILE A 101 36.23 5.57 13.85
N ASP A 102 36.75 5.95 12.68
CA ASP A 102 36.35 7.19 12.02
C ASP A 102 35.04 6.96 11.28
N TYR A 103 33.91 7.19 11.93
CA TYR A 103 32.58 7.01 11.36
C TYR A 103 32.34 7.85 10.09
N LYS A 104 33.05 8.98 9.92
CA LYS A 104 32.90 9.81 8.71
C LYS A 104 33.42 9.09 7.46
N ALA A 105 34.45 8.25 7.61
CA ALA A 105 34.98 7.45 6.50
C ALA A 105 33.98 6.38 5.99
N TYR A 106 32.95 6.06 6.79
CA TYR A 106 31.90 5.10 6.47
C TYR A 106 30.53 5.77 6.32
N SER A 107 30.48 7.10 6.26
CA SER A 107 29.25 7.85 6.12
C SER A 107 29.27 8.65 4.83
N LEU A 108 28.16 8.62 4.13
CA LEU A 108 27.86 9.49 3.01
C LEU A 108 26.86 10.54 3.48
N MET A 109 27.12 11.81 3.20
CA MET A 109 26.17 12.89 3.39
C MET A 109 26.41 13.94 2.31
N GLN A 110 25.53 13.93 1.30
CA GLN A 110 25.71 14.64 0.06
C GLN A 110 24.46 15.40 -0.36
N PHE A 111 24.68 16.52 -1.02
CA PHE A 111 23.67 17.27 -1.74
C PHE A 111 23.92 17.17 -3.23
N ASP A 112 22.88 16.82 -4.00
CA ASP A 112 22.88 16.86 -5.47
C ASP A 112 21.95 17.96 -5.97
N SER A 113 22.36 18.69 -7.01
CA SER A 113 21.52 19.65 -7.73
C SER A 113 21.27 19.19 -9.16
N TYR A 114 20.05 19.44 -9.62
CA TYR A 114 19.59 19.13 -10.97
C TYR A 114 18.99 20.39 -11.61
N ASP A 115 19.16 20.52 -12.91
CA ASP A 115 18.47 21.60 -13.64
C ASP A 115 16.95 21.31 -13.71
N LEU A 116 16.18 22.24 -14.27
CA LEU A 116 14.72 22.09 -14.38
C LEU A 116 14.30 20.95 -15.34
N ASN A 117 15.21 20.35 -16.08
CA ASN A 117 14.96 19.17 -16.91
C ASN A 117 15.39 17.86 -16.23
N GLY A 118 15.90 17.91 -14.99
CA GLY A 118 16.37 16.75 -14.26
C GLY A 118 17.81 16.33 -14.59
N GLU A 119 18.57 17.13 -15.38
CA GLU A 119 19.98 16.83 -15.63
C GLU A 119 20.82 17.16 -14.39
N HIS A 120 21.66 16.22 -13.97
CA HIS A 120 22.56 16.41 -12.84
C HIS A 120 23.56 17.54 -13.11
N MET A 121 23.59 18.50 -12.19
CA MET A 121 24.46 19.66 -12.30
C MET A 121 25.69 19.53 -11.41
N ARG A 122 25.50 19.12 -10.16
CA ARG A 122 26.55 19.13 -9.15
C ARG A 122 26.22 18.25 -7.97
N SER A 123 27.31 17.73 -7.38
CA SER A 123 27.29 17.09 -6.05
C SER A 123 28.21 17.83 -5.11
N VAL A 124 27.80 17.98 -3.86
CA VAL A 124 28.62 18.56 -2.78
C VAL A 124 28.56 17.63 -1.58
N ASP A 125 29.71 17.08 -1.21
CA ASP A 125 29.89 16.32 0.01
C ASP A 125 29.93 17.30 1.21
N PHE A 126 29.10 17.09 2.21
CA PHE A 126 29.00 17.99 3.37
C PHE A 126 30.22 17.89 4.29
N PHE A 127 30.86 16.74 4.41
CA PHE A 127 32.08 16.60 5.20
C PHE A 127 33.24 17.40 4.58
N ASP A 128 33.37 17.31 3.25
CA ASP A 128 34.32 18.12 2.49
C ASP A 128 34.00 19.60 2.56
N ALA A 129 32.73 19.97 2.47
CA ALA A 129 32.28 21.36 2.59
C ALA A 129 32.62 21.95 3.97
N VAL A 130 32.38 21.24 5.05
CA VAL A 130 32.75 21.64 6.42
C VAL A 130 34.26 21.79 6.55
N SER A 131 35.04 20.79 6.10
CA SER A 131 36.51 20.80 6.28
C SER A 131 37.22 21.88 5.49
N THR A 132 36.69 22.25 4.32
CA THR A 132 37.29 23.23 3.40
C THR A 132 36.77 24.65 3.59
N SER A 133 35.66 24.87 4.28
CA SER A 133 35.03 26.19 4.46
C SER A 133 35.85 27.14 5.35
N GLY A 134 36.69 26.61 6.27
CA GLY A 134 37.42 27.39 7.27
C GLY A 134 36.65 27.57 8.59
N LEU A 135 35.40 27.03 8.70
CA LEU A 135 34.63 27.13 9.95
C LEU A 135 35.27 26.38 11.13
N LEU A 136 36.00 25.29 10.87
CA LEU A 136 36.70 24.53 11.91
C LEU A 136 37.87 25.32 12.51
N ASP A 137 38.59 26.12 11.70
CA ASP A 137 39.64 27.01 12.17
C ASP A 137 39.07 28.12 13.07
N GLU A 138 37.90 28.67 12.69
CA GLU A 138 37.21 29.67 13.52
C GLU A 138 36.70 29.03 14.81
N ALA A 139 36.13 27.83 14.78
CA ALA A 139 35.71 27.11 15.96
C ALA A 139 36.90 26.83 16.91
N ALA A 140 38.05 26.40 16.37
CA ALA A 140 39.25 26.16 17.12
C ALA A 140 39.75 27.43 17.80
N ALA A 141 39.72 28.57 17.11
CA ALA A 141 40.08 29.86 17.68
C ALA A 141 39.19 30.30 18.86
N ILE A 142 37.87 29.94 18.77
CA ILE A 142 36.90 30.26 19.83
C ILE A 142 37.12 29.40 21.07
N MET A 143 37.38 28.07 20.84
CA MET A 143 37.49 27.06 21.91
C MET A 143 38.89 26.94 22.50
N SER A 144 39.91 27.59 21.91
CA SER A 144 41.24 27.60 22.44
C SER A 144 41.34 28.46 23.71
N SER A 145 42.02 27.96 24.73
CA SER A 145 42.32 28.77 25.93
C SER A 145 43.42 29.79 25.64
N ASP A 146 43.52 30.85 26.46
CA ASP A 146 44.58 31.87 26.34
C ASP A 146 46.01 31.33 26.61
N ASP A 147 46.14 30.01 26.98
CA ASP A 147 47.41 29.36 27.22
C ASP A 147 47.97 28.74 25.93
N GLU A 148 49.14 29.15 25.49
CA GLU A 148 49.82 28.65 24.28
C GLU A 148 50.04 27.13 24.23
N GLU A 149 50.00 26.43 25.38
CA GLU A 149 50.15 24.97 25.46
C GLU A 149 48.86 24.17 25.09
N THR A 150 47.71 24.85 24.94
CA THR A 150 46.40 24.20 24.65
C THR A 150 45.69 24.81 23.41
N ALA A 151 46.47 25.35 22.48
CA ALA A 151 45.92 25.80 21.20
C ALA A 151 45.40 24.62 20.40
N LEU A 152 44.09 24.67 20.03
CA LEU A 152 43.41 23.66 19.21
C LEU A 152 43.63 23.98 17.72
N SER A 153 43.72 22.96 16.90
CA SER A 153 43.55 23.07 15.47
C SER A 153 42.17 22.58 15.06
N GLY A 154 41.71 22.93 13.86
CA GLY A 154 40.45 22.42 13.33
C GLY A 154 40.37 20.89 13.26
N ASP A 155 41.55 20.24 13.10
CA ASP A 155 41.65 18.78 13.03
C ASP A 155 41.43 18.09 14.41
N ASP A 156 41.50 18.85 15.50
CA ASP A 156 41.28 18.33 16.86
C ASP A 156 39.82 18.37 17.28
N LEU A 157 38.93 18.91 16.42
CA LEU A 157 37.52 19.12 16.71
C LEU A 157 36.66 18.06 16.10
N MET A 158 35.57 17.70 16.76
CA MET A 158 34.48 16.90 16.25
C MET A 158 33.29 17.80 15.84
N TYR A 159 32.46 17.34 14.95
CA TYR A 159 31.28 18.08 14.54
C TYR A 159 30.15 17.16 14.08
N ASP A 160 28.95 17.62 14.30
CA ASP A 160 27.72 17.03 13.76
C ASP A 160 27.14 17.93 12.67
N ILE A 161 26.56 17.30 11.66
CA ILE A 161 25.89 17.97 10.54
C ILE A 161 24.41 17.63 10.64
N TRP A 162 23.58 18.67 10.63
CA TRP A 162 22.14 18.52 10.68
C TRP A 162 21.53 18.43 9.28
N ASP A 163 20.26 18.00 9.21
CA ASP A 163 19.55 17.85 7.94
C ASP A 163 19.51 19.19 7.19
N PRO A 164 19.79 19.17 5.87
CA PRO A 164 19.79 20.37 5.06
C PRO A 164 18.37 20.87 4.78
N GLU A 165 18.27 22.18 4.56
CA GLU A 165 17.05 22.87 4.22
C GLU A 165 17.27 23.95 3.16
N ILE A 166 16.20 24.36 2.49
CA ILE A 166 16.25 25.44 1.51
C ILE A 166 16.13 26.78 2.25
N HIS A 167 17.13 27.65 2.11
CA HIS A 167 17.11 29.00 2.60
C HIS A 167 17.34 30.02 1.46
N GLY A 168 16.26 30.66 1.02
CA GLY A 168 16.30 31.55 -0.14
C GLY A 168 16.70 30.83 -1.44
N ASP A 169 17.83 31.21 -2.00
CA ASP A 169 18.41 30.60 -3.21
C ASP A 169 19.58 29.63 -2.91
N LYS A 170 19.73 29.21 -1.66
CA LYS A 170 20.81 28.33 -1.20
C LYS A 170 20.25 27.12 -0.43
N VAL A 171 21.10 26.09 -0.32
CA VAL A 171 20.91 24.99 0.63
C VAL A 171 21.67 25.35 1.91
N ALA A 172 20.97 25.35 3.05
CA ALA A 172 21.53 25.64 4.36
C ALA A 172 21.69 24.36 5.16
N VAL A 173 22.78 24.23 5.90
CA VAL A 173 23.12 23.07 6.73
C VAL A 173 23.64 23.54 8.07
N GLY A 174 23.02 23.13 9.17
CA GLY A 174 23.50 23.37 10.50
C GLY A 174 24.73 22.51 10.82
N VAL A 175 25.78 23.11 11.38
CA VAL A 175 26.99 22.41 11.82
C VAL A 175 27.27 22.75 13.29
N GLU A 176 27.24 21.76 14.15
CA GLU A 176 27.63 21.91 15.55
C GLU A 176 29.00 21.33 15.79
N VAL A 177 29.94 22.17 16.18
CA VAL A 177 31.32 21.81 16.42
C VAL A 177 31.56 21.71 17.92
N TYR A 178 32.21 20.64 18.36
CA TYR A 178 32.51 20.40 19.77
C TYR A 178 33.90 19.83 19.97
N GLY A 179 34.44 20.10 21.13
CA GLY A 179 35.77 19.66 21.52
C GLY A 179 36.40 20.62 22.52
N GLY A 180 37.71 20.51 22.67
CA GLY A 180 38.46 21.35 23.58
C GLY A 180 38.40 20.91 25.06
N PRO A 181 39.22 21.55 25.90
CA PRO A 181 39.43 21.13 27.28
C PRO A 181 38.23 21.33 28.21
N HIS A 182 37.21 22.08 27.77
CA HIS A 182 36.04 22.43 28.57
C HIS A 182 34.73 21.92 28.00
N SER A 183 34.75 21.05 26.95
CA SER A 183 33.57 20.55 26.26
C SER A 183 32.68 21.69 25.74
N GLU A 184 33.32 22.73 25.20
CA GLU A 184 32.63 23.86 24.59
C GLU A 184 32.03 23.47 23.24
N THR A 185 30.91 24.11 22.85
CA THR A 185 30.27 23.92 21.54
C THR A 185 30.17 25.24 20.80
N ALA A 186 30.26 25.22 19.47
CA ALA A 186 30.03 26.36 18.61
C ALA A 186 29.12 25.94 17.43
N GLY A 187 28.05 26.70 17.24
CA GLY A 187 27.10 26.49 16.13
C GLY A 187 27.46 27.35 14.92
N PHE A 188 27.36 26.73 13.77
CA PHE A 188 27.52 27.40 12.48
C PHE A 188 26.37 26.98 11.55
N GLU A 189 26.11 27.81 10.58
CA GLU A 189 25.27 27.50 9.45
C GLU A 189 26.06 27.62 8.16
N LEU A 190 26.12 26.53 7.42
CA LEU A 190 26.79 26.42 6.15
C LEU A 190 25.78 26.67 5.02
N TYR A 191 26.12 27.53 4.07
CA TYR A 191 25.30 27.83 2.92
C TYR A 191 25.99 27.38 1.65
N ILE A 192 25.29 26.59 0.85
CA ILE A 192 25.79 26.06 -0.41
C ILE A 192 24.95 26.61 -1.55
N ASP A 193 25.61 27.24 -2.50
CA ASP A 193 24.99 27.66 -3.77
C ASP A 193 24.81 26.42 -4.66
N PRO A 194 23.56 26.05 -5.03
CA PRO A 194 23.30 24.81 -5.75
C PRO A 194 23.81 24.80 -7.20
N VAL A 195 24.05 25.97 -7.78
CA VAL A 195 24.54 26.12 -9.16
C VAL A 195 26.06 26.13 -9.20
N THR A 196 26.70 26.94 -8.35
CA THR A 196 28.15 27.12 -8.37
C THR A 196 28.90 26.15 -7.46
N GLY A 197 28.23 25.63 -6.41
CA GLY A 197 28.83 24.85 -5.34
C GLY A 197 29.67 25.70 -4.39
N GLU A 198 29.55 27.04 -4.46
CA GLU A 198 30.23 27.93 -3.53
C GLU A 198 29.69 27.70 -2.12
N VAL A 199 30.62 27.52 -1.17
CA VAL A 199 30.31 27.27 0.23
C VAL A 199 30.67 28.51 1.02
N THR A 200 29.72 29.02 1.81
CA THR A 200 29.92 30.11 2.77
C THR A 200 29.30 29.68 4.09
N TYR A 201 29.72 30.33 5.20
CA TYR A 201 29.11 30.02 6.50
C TYR A 201 28.88 31.27 7.32
N GLU A 202 27.96 31.14 8.27
CA GLU A 202 27.73 32.14 9.33
C GLU A 202 27.84 31.47 10.70
N ARG A 203 28.42 32.20 11.64
CA ARG A 203 28.46 31.77 13.05
C ARG A 203 27.11 32.09 13.69
N LEU A 204 26.56 31.12 14.41
CA LEU A 204 25.32 31.28 15.17
C LEU A 204 25.61 31.75 16.63
N GLU A 205 24.70 32.57 17.18
CA GLU A 205 24.72 32.92 18.60
C GLU A 205 24.13 31.77 19.44
N GLY A 206 24.85 30.64 19.53
CA GLY A 206 24.40 29.43 20.25
C GLY A 206 24.66 28.14 19.48
N ALA A 207 23.95 27.10 19.85
CA ALA A 207 23.99 25.82 19.14
C ALA A 207 23.43 25.92 17.70
N ALA A 208 23.94 25.11 16.78
CA ALA A 208 23.45 25.06 15.41
C ALA A 208 21.98 24.59 15.32
N ARG A 209 21.56 23.86 16.33
CA ARG A 209 20.18 23.44 16.51
C ARG A 209 19.63 23.98 17.81
N VAL A 210 18.63 24.83 17.72
CA VAL A 210 17.91 25.30 18.90
C VAL A 210 16.81 24.29 19.21
N LEU A 211 17.10 23.41 20.17
CA LEU A 211 16.04 22.55 20.70
C LEU A 211 15.19 23.35 21.70
N PRO A 212 13.88 23.22 21.72
CA PRO A 212 13.05 23.73 22.79
C PRO A 212 13.52 23.20 24.15
N PRO A 213 13.39 23.98 25.23
CA PRO A 213 13.79 23.51 26.56
C PRO A 213 13.10 22.18 26.91
N GLY A 214 13.90 21.16 27.20
CA GLY A 214 13.42 19.81 27.53
C GLY A 214 13.28 18.85 26.33
N ALA A 215 13.44 19.32 25.10
CA ALA A 215 13.42 18.45 23.92
C ALA A 215 14.73 17.67 23.75
N GLU A 216 14.64 16.40 23.41
CA GLU A 216 15.78 15.48 23.26
C GLU A 216 16.14 15.14 21.82
N GLY A 217 15.41 15.67 20.85
CA GLY A 217 15.65 15.41 19.43
C GLY A 217 14.46 15.81 18.55
N THR A 218 14.64 15.78 17.22
CA THR A 218 13.56 15.98 16.26
C THR A 218 13.10 14.60 15.77
N VAL A 219 11.79 14.37 15.79
CA VAL A 219 11.21 13.12 15.31
C VAL A 219 10.79 13.24 13.86
N LEU A 220 10.20 14.37 13.49
CA LEU A 220 9.68 14.63 12.14
C LEU A 220 9.89 16.09 11.77
N MET A 221 10.20 16.34 10.50
CA MET A 221 10.28 17.69 9.91
C MET A 221 9.25 17.79 8.78
N SER A 222 8.35 18.77 8.84
CA SER A 222 7.36 19.05 7.81
C SER A 222 7.49 20.49 7.32
N LYS A 223 7.24 20.72 6.02
CA LYS A 223 7.22 22.06 5.43
C LYS A 223 5.80 22.41 5.00
N LEU A 224 5.32 23.57 5.41
CA LEU A 224 3.98 24.06 5.10
C LEU A 224 4.01 25.52 4.64
N GLY A 225 4.28 25.73 3.36
CA GLY A 225 4.51 27.08 2.81
C GLY A 225 5.79 27.71 3.37
N GLU A 226 5.64 28.87 4.04
CA GLU A 226 6.75 29.57 4.70
C GLU A 226 7.12 28.99 6.07
N TYR A 227 6.30 28.07 6.61
CA TYR A 227 6.52 27.48 7.91
C TYR A 227 7.29 26.16 7.80
N GLN A 228 8.30 26.01 8.66
CA GLN A 228 8.93 24.76 8.94
C GLN A 228 8.43 24.26 10.31
N ILE A 229 7.95 23.04 10.33
CA ILE A 229 7.35 22.43 11.51
C ILE A 229 8.23 21.27 11.96
N ASN A 230 8.69 21.33 13.20
CA ASN A 230 9.51 20.29 13.79
C ASN A 230 8.77 19.68 14.98
N GLU A 231 8.68 18.37 14.99
CA GLU A 231 8.15 17.62 16.11
C GLU A 231 9.29 17.14 17.00
N TYR A 232 9.13 17.33 18.29
CA TYR A 232 10.12 16.96 19.31
C TYR A 232 9.50 16.01 20.33
N ILE A 233 10.31 15.10 20.83
CA ILE A 233 10.02 14.36 22.06
C ILE A 233 10.70 15.10 23.21
N ALA A 234 9.95 15.35 24.29
CA ALA A 234 10.46 15.85 25.54
C ALA A 234 10.06 14.90 26.67
N HIS A 235 10.77 14.95 27.79
CA HIS A 235 10.47 14.17 29.00
C HIS A 235 10.18 15.11 30.17
N ASP A 236 9.18 14.77 30.95
CA ASP A 236 8.90 15.47 32.20
C ASP A 236 9.83 15.06 33.35
N GLU A 237 9.67 15.67 34.54
CA GLU A 237 10.49 15.37 35.72
C GLU A 237 10.36 13.91 36.18
N ASP A 238 9.28 13.21 35.80
CA ASP A 238 9.04 11.80 36.09
C ASP A 238 9.57 10.86 34.98
N GLY A 239 10.18 11.40 33.92
CA GLY A 239 10.72 10.67 32.79
C GLY A 239 9.66 10.18 31.80
N GLN A 240 8.44 10.74 31.81
CA GLN A 240 7.41 10.40 30.84
C GLN A 240 7.52 11.29 29.61
N ALA A 241 7.49 10.64 28.42
CA ALA A 241 7.58 11.32 27.14
C ALA A 241 6.30 12.12 26.81
N TYR A 242 6.48 13.30 26.17
CA TYR A 242 5.40 14.09 25.61
C TYR A 242 5.83 14.77 24.31
N SER A 243 4.85 15.15 23.48
CA SER A 243 5.11 15.77 22.17
C SER A 243 5.17 17.30 22.31
N MET A 244 6.13 17.91 21.63
CA MET A 244 6.23 19.35 21.43
C MET A 244 6.33 19.67 19.95
N ILE A 245 5.77 20.79 19.51
CA ILE A 245 5.86 21.26 18.13
C ILE A 245 6.54 22.60 18.11
N GLY A 246 7.62 22.73 17.34
CA GLY A 246 8.25 24.01 17.03
C GLY A 246 7.88 24.44 15.60
N VAL A 247 7.34 25.63 15.47
CA VAL A 247 7.05 26.24 14.18
C VAL A 247 8.03 27.36 13.95
N THR A 248 8.84 27.25 12.90
CA THR A 248 9.78 28.27 12.47
C THR A 248 9.17 29.02 11.28
N ASP A 249 9.10 30.35 11.38
CA ASP A 249 8.64 31.23 10.30
C ASP A 249 9.76 31.57 9.30
N GLY A 250 9.43 32.27 8.21
CA GLY A 250 10.40 32.71 7.20
C GLY A 250 11.52 33.62 7.72
N ASP A 251 11.32 34.29 8.88
CA ASP A 251 12.30 35.11 9.55
C ASP A 251 13.09 34.33 10.63
N ARG A 252 12.91 33.01 10.71
CA ARG A 252 13.55 32.09 11.67
C ARG A 252 13.16 32.29 13.13
N ASN A 253 12.02 32.91 13.38
CA ASN A 253 11.48 32.94 14.73
C ASN A 253 10.82 31.59 15.04
N ILE A 254 11.20 30.95 16.14
CA ILE A 254 10.63 29.69 16.57
C ILE A 254 9.53 29.93 17.60
N THR A 255 8.32 29.49 17.28
CA THR A 255 7.21 29.40 18.23
C THR A 255 7.02 27.96 18.65
N VAL A 256 7.06 27.72 19.96
CA VAL A 256 6.96 26.38 20.54
C VAL A 256 5.55 26.17 21.10
N PHE A 257 4.95 25.04 20.74
CA PHE A 257 3.67 24.59 21.25
C PHE A 257 3.89 23.32 22.09
N ASP A 258 3.58 23.40 23.36
CA ASP A 258 3.66 22.28 24.30
C ASP A 258 2.28 21.63 24.40
N LEU A 259 2.11 20.51 23.70
CA LEU A 259 0.83 19.79 23.66
C LEU A 259 0.45 19.21 25.02
N ALA A 260 1.43 18.90 25.88
CA ALA A 260 1.15 18.35 27.21
C ALA A 260 0.56 19.38 28.18
N GLN A 261 0.91 20.68 28.03
CA GLN A 261 0.36 21.75 28.89
C GLN A 261 -1.09 22.10 28.52
N GLU A 262 -1.44 21.97 27.25
CA GLU A 262 -2.76 22.32 26.76
C GLU A 262 -3.74 21.12 26.78
N LEU A 263 -3.20 19.90 26.91
CA LEU A 263 -3.96 18.64 26.91
C LEU A 263 -3.83 17.97 28.28
N GLU A 264 -4.75 18.26 29.19
CA GLU A 264 -4.74 17.67 30.55
C GLU A 264 -4.76 16.14 30.57
N GLU A 265 -5.07 15.47 29.44
CA GLU A 265 -5.33 14.02 29.34
C GLU A 265 -4.27 13.23 28.56
N TYR A 266 -3.47 13.88 27.65
CA TYR A 266 -2.54 13.15 26.77
C TYR A 266 -1.14 13.71 26.82
N ARG A 267 -0.16 12.84 27.09
CA ARG A 267 1.24 13.22 27.11
C ARG A 267 1.95 12.99 25.78
N PHE A 268 1.54 12.00 25.02
CA PHE A 268 2.10 11.70 23.71
C PHE A 268 0.97 11.60 22.67
N VAL A 269 1.07 12.35 21.58
CA VAL A 269 0.12 12.34 20.48
C VAL A 269 0.81 11.94 19.19
N THR A 270 0.20 11.05 18.42
CA THR A 270 0.67 10.74 17.06
C THR A 270 0.10 11.78 16.12
N ILE A 271 0.96 12.58 15.50
CA ILE A 271 0.56 13.61 14.55
C ILE A 271 0.47 12.99 13.16
N LEU A 272 -0.63 13.26 12.48
CA LEU A 272 -0.90 12.76 11.14
C LEU A 272 -0.48 13.77 10.07
N GLY A 273 -0.56 15.08 10.38
CA GLY A 273 -0.17 16.12 9.44
C GLY A 273 -0.62 17.51 9.84
N TYR A 274 -0.43 18.44 8.92
CA TYR A 274 -0.68 19.86 9.14
C TYR A 274 -1.39 20.50 7.95
N LEU A 275 -2.26 21.48 8.21
CA LEU A 275 -2.91 22.30 7.18
C LEU A 275 -2.67 23.78 7.49
N ASN A 276 -2.34 24.57 6.49
CA ASN A 276 -2.24 26.01 6.60
C ASN A 276 -3.64 26.64 6.58
N MET A 277 -4.01 27.30 7.66
CA MET A 277 -5.32 27.97 7.80
C MET A 277 -5.27 29.44 7.35
N GLY A 278 -4.09 29.94 6.96
CA GLY A 278 -3.88 31.36 6.68
C GLY A 278 -3.79 32.22 7.93
N SER A 279 -3.37 33.48 7.75
CA SER A 279 -3.27 34.47 8.84
C SER A 279 -2.43 34.02 10.03
N GLY A 280 -1.37 33.25 9.79
CA GLY A 280 -0.46 32.77 10.84
C GLY A 280 -1.03 31.65 11.69
N LYS A 281 -2.02 30.92 11.20
CA LYS A 281 -2.60 29.78 11.89
C LYS A 281 -2.33 28.48 11.13
N ILE A 282 -2.05 27.44 11.89
CA ILE A 282 -1.78 26.09 11.40
C ILE A 282 -2.73 25.13 12.14
N MET A 283 -3.39 24.27 11.40
CA MET A 283 -4.11 23.13 11.97
C MET A 283 -3.15 21.97 12.10
N CYS A 284 -3.00 21.44 13.29
CA CYS A 284 -2.31 20.18 13.58
C CYS A 284 -3.38 19.09 13.73
N ILE A 285 -3.23 18.00 13.02
CA ILE A 285 -4.13 16.86 13.05
C ILE A 285 -3.42 15.71 13.75
N SER A 286 -4.03 15.16 14.80
CA SER A 286 -3.51 14.02 15.50
C SER A 286 -4.49 12.86 15.52
N LEU A 287 -3.91 11.65 15.62
CA LEU A 287 -4.71 10.44 15.85
C LEU A 287 -5.48 10.58 17.18
N GLY A 288 -6.69 10.04 17.24
CA GLY A 288 -7.46 9.97 18.48
C GLY A 288 -6.85 9.03 19.52
N GLU A 289 -7.50 8.90 20.69
CA GLU A 289 -7.00 8.10 21.83
C GLU A 289 -6.74 6.64 21.54
N LYS A 290 -7.51 6.07 20.63
CA LYS A 290 -7.44 4.65 20.25
C LYS A 290 -7.19 4.56 18.76
N ILE A 291 -6.69 3.39 18.30
CA ILE A 291 -6.31 3.13 16.91
C ILE A 291 -7.51 3.40 16.04
N PHE A 292 -8.65 3.51 16.19
CA PHE A 292 -9.79 3.81 15.31
C PHE A 292 -10.70 4.93 15.85
N SER A 293 -10.18 5.78 16.74
CA SER A 293 -10.95 6.96 17.19
C SER A 293 -10.88 8.07 16.13
N PRO A 294 -11.91 8.93 16.04
CA PRO A 294 -11.89 10.12 15.20
C PRO A 294 -10.64 10.98 15.45
N ASN A 295 -10.13 11.62 14.41
CA ASN A 295 -8.97 12.49 14.50
C ASN A 295 -9.25 13.70 15.41
N VAL A 296 -8.20 14.16 16.06
CA VAL A 296 -8.26 15.36 16.90
C VAL A 296 -7.56 16.52 16.19
N TYR A 297 -8.25 17.65 16.12
CA TYR A 297 -7.78 18.83 15.40
C TYR A 297 -7.41 19.94 16.38
N TYR A 298 -6.18 20.43 16.27
CA TYR A 298 -5.66 21.54 17.06
C TYR A 298 -5.36 22.73 16.16
N ILE A 299 -5.74 23.92 16.60
CA ILE A 299 -5.44 25.18 15.90
C ILE A 299 -4.33 25.88 16.66
N MET A 300 -3.17 25.97 16.03
CA MET A 300 -1.99 26.66 16.51
C MET A 300 -1.93 28.08 15.92
N ASP A 301 -1.83 29.08 16.74
CA ASP A 301 -1.64 30.48 16.33
C ASP A 301 -0.18 30.86 16.54
N VAL A 302 0.59 30.98 15.46
CA VAL A 302 2.04 31.16 15.46
C VAL A 302 2.44 32.48 16.13
N ALA A 303 1.65 33.54 15.93
CA ALA A 303 1.97 34.85 16.46
C ALA A 303 1.79 34.96 17.99
N SER A 304 0.80 34.26 18.53
CA SER A 304 0.52 34.27 19.99
C SER A 304 1.11 33.09 20.75
N GLY A 305 1.55 32.04 20.05
CA GLY A 305 1.98 30.79 20.66
C GLY A 305 0.85 30.02 21.35
N SER A 306 -0.42 30.31 21.01
CA SER A 306 -1.55 29.62 21.62
C SER A 306 -2.03 28.46 20.76
N ILE A 307 -2.46 27.38 21.43
CA ILE A 307 -3.07 26.21 20.80
C ILE A 307 -4.49 26.04 21.35
N THR A 308 -5.42 25.65 20.50
CA THR A 308 -6.80 25.38 20.89
C THR A 308 -7.31 24.12 20.21
N LYS A 309 -7.96 23.24 20.96
CA LYS A 309 -8.64 22.06 20.44
C LYS A 309 -9.93 22.49 19.72
N ALA A 310 -10.14 21.99 18.51
CA ALA A 310 -11.38 22.20 17.77
C ALA A 310 -12.56 21.48 18.46
N ALA A 311 -13.78 21.89 18.16
CA ALA A 311 -14.94 21.19 18.65
C ALA A 311 -15.06 19.81 18.00
N GLU A 312 -15.53 18.82 18.77
CA GLU A 312 -15.76 17.47 18.27
C GLU A 312 -16.65 17.48 17.03
N GLY A 313 -16.25 16.73 15.99
CA GLY A 313 -16.94 16.63 14.69
C GLY A 313 -16.87 17.89 13.81
N GLN A 314 -16.17 18.97 14.25
CA GLN A 314 -16.10 20.22 13.46
C GLN A 314 -15.42 19.99 12.09
N TYR A 315 -14.48 19.08 12.02
CA TYR A 315 -13.69 18.78 10.83
C TYR A 315 -13.81 17.30 10.41
N SER A 316 -14.90 16.62 10.76
CA SER A 316 -15.11 15.21 10.39
C SER A 316 -15.05 14.95 8.87
N TRP A 317 -15.33 15.96 8.04
CA TRP A 317 -15.18 15.90 6.59
C TRP A 317 -13.71 15.74 6.09
N LEU A 318 -12.74 15.87 7.00
CA LEU A 318 -11.31 15.65 6.72
C LEU A 318 -10.85 14.23 7.13
N GLU A 319 -11.68 13.40 7.75
CA GLU A 319 -11.27 12.08 8.29
C GLU A 319 -10.73 11.12 7.21
N SER A 320 -11.21 11.24 5.97
CA SER A 320 -10.81 10.37 4.84
C SER A 320 -9.56 10.80 4.07
N ILE A 321 -8.79 11.78 4.58
CA ILE A 321 -7.63 12.33 3.86
C ILE A 321 -6.36 11.63 4.31
N ASP A 322 -5.49 11.26 3.36
CA ASP A 322 -4.10 10.93 3.67
C ASP A 322 -3.29 12.22 3.87
N TYR A 323 -3.10 12.58 5.13
CA TYR A 323 -2.39 13.80 5.52
C TYR A 323 -0.91 13.81 5.12
N ARG A 324 -0.31 12.66 4.80
CA ARG A 324 1.09 12.58 4.36
C ARG A 324 1.29 13.19 2.97
N SER A 325 0.23 13.22 2.16
CA SER A 325 0.23 13.76 0.81
C SER A 325 -0.11 15.25 0.75
N VAL A 326 -0.32 15.91 1.90
CA VAL A 326 -0.69 17.34 1.95
C VAL A 326 0.49 18.22 1.59
N SER A 327 0.28 19.13 0.67
CA SER A 327 1.18 20.21 0.28
C SER A 327 0.48 21.56 0.34
N TYR A 328 1.26 22.64 0.47
CA TYR A 328 0.73 24.01 0.43
C TYR A 328 1.45 24.86 -0.61
N PHE A 329 0.69 25.48 -1.48
CA PHE A 329 1.21 26.41 -2.49
C PHE A 329 0.57 27.79 -2.34
N GLU A 330 1.40 28.82 -2.41
CA GLU A 330 0.91 30.20 -2.35
C GLU A 330 -0.03 30.50 -3.54
N GLY A 331 -1.21 31.00 -3.25
CA GLY A 331 -2.24 31.25 -4.25
C GLY A 331 -3.20 30.10 -4.51
N THR A 332 -2.79 28.86 -4.26
CA THR A 332 -3.65 27.66 -4.39
C THR A 332 -4.18 27.21 -3.03
N GLY A 333 -3.37 27.27 -1.97
CA GLY A 333 -3.71 26.79 -0.63
C GLY A 333 -3.26 25.37 -0.38
N ASN A 334 -3.96 24.68 0.53
CA ASN A 334 -3.68 23.28 0.81
C ASN A 334 -4.22 22.38 -0.31
N VAL A 335 -3.39 21.46 -0.76
CA VAL A 335 -3.75 20.45 -1.75
C VAL A 335 -3.34 19.07 -1.24
N ILE A 336 -4.06 18.04 -1.66
CA ILE A 336 -3.70 16.64 -1.49
C ILE A 336 -3.58 15.99 -2.84
N MET A 337 -2.77 14.97 -2.92
CA MET A 337 -2.58 14.17 -4.12
C MET A 337 -2.93 12.72 -3.80
N ASP A 338 -3.75 12.10 -4.64
CA ASP A 338 -4.09 10.69 -4.58
C ASP A 338 -3.90 10.03 -5.97
N ASN A 339 -4.27 8.77 -6.11
CA ASN A 339 -4.13 8.04 -7.38
C ASN A 339 -4.99 8.59 -8.54
N TYR A 340 -5.93 9.50 -8.28
CA TYR A 340 -6.83 10.06 -9.28
C TYR A 340 -6.45 11.48 -9.69
N GLY A 341 -5.76 12.24 -8.81
CA GLY A 341 -5.40 13.61 -9.13
C GLY A 341 -4.97 14.43 -7.93
N ILE A 342 -4.98 15.73 -8.12
CA ILE A 342 -4.70 16.74 -7.12
C ILE A 342 -6.00 17.40 -6.72
N LYS A 343 -6.31 17.41 -5.43
CA LYS A 343 -7.53 17.98 -4.85
C LYS A 343 -7.18 19.15 -3.95
N GLN A 344 -7.95 20.21 -4.01
CA GLN A 344 -7.83 21.38 -3.16
C GLN A 344 -8.70 21.23 -1.91
N ILE A 345 -8.11 21.53 -0.76
CA ILE A 345 -8.80 21.58 0.53
C ILE A 345 -9.17 23.03 0.83
N ASP A 346 -10.46 23.34 0.86
CA ASP A 346 -10.98 24.64 1.26
C ASP A 346 -11.51 24.59 2.69
N LEU A 347 -10.71 25.07 3.64
CA LEU A 347 -11.07 25.12 5.07
C LEU A 347 -12.15 26.16 5.40
N GLU A 348 -12.41 27.16 4.51
CA GLU A 348 -13.46 28.15 4.74
C GLU A 348 -14.84 27.60 4.40
N THR A 349 -14.94 26.87 3.30
CA THR A 349 -16.21 26.24 2.86
C THR A 349 -16.41 24.85 3.43
N GLY A 350 -15.36 24.19 3.93
CA GLY A 350 -15.38 22.81 4.39
C GLY A 350 -15.58 21.81 3.25
N THR A 351 -14.87 22.02 2.12
CA THR A 351 -14.98 21.19 0.92
C THR A 351 -13.63 20.78 0.38
N ILE A 352 -13.61 19.59 -0.23
CA ILE A 352 -12.50 19.10 -1.06
C ILE A 352 -13.01 19.08 -2.50
N SER A 353 -12.25 19.64 -3.42
CA SER A 353 -12.62 19.72 -4.84
C SER A 353 -11.44 19.32 -5.71
N GLU A 354 -11.70 18.64 -6.81
CA GLU A 354 -10.68 18.34 -7.81
C GLU A 354 -10.10 19.64 -8.39
N ALA A 355 -8.77 19.74 -8.36
CA ALA A 355 -8.01 20.81 -8.96
C ALA A 355 -7.30 20.36 -10.24
N PHE A 356 -6.94 19.07 -10.33
CA PHE A 356 -6.34 18.44 -11.49
C PHE A 356 -6.59 16.93 -11.47
N GLY A 357 -7.14 16.39 -12.56
CA GLY A 357 -7.36 14.94 -12.71
C GLY A 357 -6.26 14.28 -13.54
N PHE A 358 -5.74 13.15 -13.09
CA PHE A 358 -4.72 12.40 -13.86
C PHE A 358 -5.24 11.77 -15.15
N ASP A 359 -6.53 11.84 -15.43
CA ASP A 359 -7.10 11.50 -16.75
C ASP A 359 -6.68 12.50 -17.87
N CYS A 360 -6.13 13.67 -17.48
CA CYS A 360 -5.58 14.64 -18.40
C CYS A 360 -4.12 14.38 -18.81
N CYS A 361 -3.54 13.25 -18.43
CA CYS A 361 -2.18 12.83 -18.79
C CYS A 361 -2.10 11.30 -18.83
N ASN A 362 -0.93 10.76 -19.21
CA ASN A 362 -0.72 9.30 -19.23
C ASN A 362 0.28 8.87 -18.15
N ILE A 363 -0.03 9.20 -16.89
CA ILE A 363 0.82 8.87 -15.75
C ILE A 363 0.52 7.46 -15.24
N ASN A 364 1.57 6.73 -14.87
CA ASN A 364 1.38 5.52 -14.06
C ASN A 364 0.98 5.93 -12.64
N ARG A 365 -0.26 5.63 -12.25
CA ARG A 365 -0.86 6.14 -11.01
C ARG A 365 -0.28 5.51 -9.75
N SER A 366 0.36 4.35 -9.87
CA SER A 366 1.04 3.71 -8.75
C SER A 366 2.35 4.39 -8.36
N ASP A 367 2.94 5.21 -9.23
CA ASP A 367 4.09 6.05 -8.89
C ASP A 367 3.69 7.15 -7.88
N VAL A 368 2.47 7.66 -7.96
CA VAL A 368 2.00 8.87 -7.27
C VAL A 368 2.15 8.82 -5.74
N PRO A 369 1.80 7.72 -5.03
CA PRO A 369 1.93 7.65 -3.58
C PRO A 369 3.38 7.77 -3.06
N TYR A 370 4.36 7.57 -3.94
CA TYR A 370 5.79 7.62 -3.60
C TYR A 370 6.45 8.94 -4.01
N MET A 371 5.64 9.90 -4.48
CA MET A 371 6.12 11.18 -4.97
C MET A 371 5.62 12.35 -4.15
N GLU A 372 6.46 13.38 -4.05
CA GLU A 372 6.12 14.66 -3.48
C GLU A 372 5.75 15.66 -4.60
N LEU A 373 4.71 16.43 -4.38
CA LEU A 373 4.32 17.53 -5.29
C LEU A 373 5.24 18.73 -5.04
N ILE A 374 6.16 18.97 -5.98
CA ILE A 374 7.21 20.00 -5.86
C ILE A 374 6.76 21.35 -6.42
N SER A 375 5.98 21.33 -7.49
CA SER A 375 5.44 22.53 -8.12
C SER A 375 4.06 22.25 -8.69
N TYR A 376 3.16 23.19 -8.49
CA TYR A 376 1.80 23.12 -9.02
C TYR A 376 1.38 24.46 -9.59
N THR A 377 1.23 24.52 -10.89
CA THR A 377 0.67 25.67 -11.64
C THR A 377 -0.28 25.15 -12.71
N GLU A 378 -1.07 26.05 -13.30
CA GLU A 378 -1.98 25.68 -14.41
C GLU A 378 -1.23 25.14 -15.65
N ASP A 379 0.02 25.58 -15.88
CA ASP A 379 0.80 25.21 -17.06
C ASP A 379 1.77 24.05 -16.80
N GLU A 380 2.18 23.81 -15.55
CA GLU A 380 3.20 22.83 -15.20
C GLU A 380 2.99 22.25 -13.80
N ILE A 381 3.10 20.93 -13.70
CA ILE A 381 3.08 20.18 -12.44
C ILE A 381 4.37 19.36 -12.37
N VAL A 382 5.05 19.39 -11.24
CA VAL A 382 6.30 18.63 -11.04
C VAL A 382 6.17 17.77 -9.79
N LEU A 383 6.37 16.46 -9.98
CA LEU A 383 6.41 15.44 -8.95
C LEU A 383 7.84 14.91 -8.86
N MET A 384 8.32 14.62 -7.66
CA MET A 384 9.62 13.99 -7.45
C MET A 384 9.54 12.98 -6.31
N GLY A 385 10.16 11.82 -6.49
CA GLY A 385 10.17 10.78 -5.47
C GLY A 385 10.89 9.52 -5.94
N SER A 386 10.85 8.47 -5.15
CA SER A 386 11.50 7.19 -5.50
C SER A 386 10.77 6.41 -6.61
N GLY A 387 9.61 6.86 -7.07
CA GLY A 387 8.78 6.10 -8.00
C GLY A 387 8.33 4.75 -7.39
N TYR A 388 7.44 4.06 -8.08
CA TYR A 388 7.12 2.67 -7.72
C TYR A 388 8.29 1.77 -8.08
N MET A 389 8.83 1.06 -7.10
CA MET A 389 9.92 0.11 -7.33
C MET A 389 9.35 -1.24 -7.75
N ILE A 390 9.45 -1.55 -9.03
CA ILE A 390 9.44 -2.95 -9.43
C ILE A 390 10.77 -3.54 -8.93
N SER A 391 10.72 -4.66 -8.22
CA SER A 391 11.83 -5.33 -7.54
C SER A 391 13.00 -5.78 -8.46
N ASP A 392 13.26 -5.01 -9.51
CA ASP A 392 14.21 -5.33 -10.57
C ASP A 392 15.59 -4.68 -10.39
N GLN A 393 15.74 -3.75 -9.48
CA GLN A 393 17.01 -3.05 -9.33
C GLN A 393 17.37 -2.82 -7.88
N ASP A 394 18.45 -3.44 -7.47
CA ASP A 394 19.23 -3.20 -6.27
C ASP A 394 18.51 -3.30 -4.91
N SER A 395 18.72 -4.40 -4.24
CA SER A 395 18.48 -4.63 -2.80
C SER A 395 19.12 -3.58 -1.86
N SER A 396 19.69 -2.50 -2.41
CA SER A 396 20.28 -1.39 -1.64
C SER A 396 19.25 -0.48 -0.96
N GLY A 397 17.94 -0.68 -1.19
CA GLY A 397 16.87 0.08 -0.53
C GLY A 397 16.74 1.56 -0.95
N ALA A 398 17.58 2.02 -1.86
CA ALA A 398 17.49 3.35 -2.46
C ALA A 398 17.03 3.21 -3.91
N GLY A 399 15.72 3.21 -4.13
CA GLY A 399 15.17 3.32 -5.48
C GLY A 399 15.69 4.55 -6.19
N ASP A 400 15.75 4.48 -7.52
CA ASP A 400 16.11 5.62 -8.34
C ASP A 400 15.15 6.77 -8.07
N LEU A 401 15.69 7.94 -7.79
CA LEU A 401 14.87 9.13 -7.67
C LEU A 401 14.37 9.53 -9.06
N VAL A 402 13.07 9.72 -9.18
CA VAL A 402 12.40 10.05 -10.43
C VAL A 402 11.76 11.43 -10.32
N MET A 403 11.84 12.19 -11.39
CA MET A 403 11.08 13.41 -11.62
C MET A 403 10.04 13.15 -12.71
N ILE A 404 8.78 13.46 -12.43
CA ILE A 404 7.71 13.52 -13.41
C ILE A 404 7.33 14.97 -13.59
N ARG A 405 7.38 15.45 -14.83
CA ARG A 405 6.94 16.78 -15.20
C ARG A 405 5.76 16.66 -16.17
N LEU A 406 4.65 17.26 -15.79
CA LEU A 406 3.45 17.36 -16.60
C LEU A 406 3.38 18.78 -17.14
N THR A 407 3.42 18.96 -18.46
CA THR A 407 3.39 20.27 -19.11
C THR A 407 2.14 20.39 -19.96
N ARG A 408 1.35 21.45 -19.76
CA ARG A 408 0.11 21.66 -20.48
C ARG A 408 0.36 21.77 -21.99
N ALA A 409 -0.34 20.92 -22.76
CA ALA A 409 -0.25 20.88 -24.20
C ALA A 409 -1.23 21.89 -24.85
N ASP A 410 -0.90 22.39 -26.02
CA ASP A 410 -1.78 23.28 -26.79
C ASP A 410 -3.06 22.57 -27.29
N THR A 411 -3.02 21.26 -27.47
CA THR A 411 -4.11 20.43 -27.97
C THR A 411 -4.03 19.03 -27.40
N ASN A 412 -5.16 18.38 -27.17
CA ASN A 412 -5.19 17.01 -26.72
C ASN A 412 -4.87 16.03 -27.86
N PRO A 413 -3.77 15.26 -27.82
CA PRO A 413 -3.38 14.31 -28.87
C PRO A 413 -4.34 13.13 -28.98
N ASN A 414 -5.14 12.87 -27.94
CA ASN A 414 -6.12 11.80 -27.88
C ASN A 414 -7.51 12.20 -28.40
N ALA A 415 -7.64 13.43 -28.93
CA ALA A 415 -8.91 13.95 -29.47
C ALA A 415 -9.55 13.00 -30.49
N GLY A 416 -10.82 12.68 -30.26
CA GLY A 416 -11.61 11.78 -31.09
C GLY A 416 -11.56 10.31 -30.70
N LYS A 417 -10.65 9.88 -29.81
CA LYS A 417 -10.71 8.55 -29.21
C LYS A 417 -11.96 8.41 -28.34
N THR A 418 -12.55 7.23 -28.34
CA THR A 418 -13.70 6.87 -27.50
C THR A 418 -13.21 6.55 -26.10
N ILE A 419 -13.84 7.11 -25.07
CA ILE A 419 -13.46 6.88 -23.67
C ILE A 419 -14.05 5.54 -23.21
N LEU A 420 -13.21 4.69 -22.63
CA LEU A 420 -13.59 3.53 -21.85
C LEU A 420 -13.36 3.87 -20.37
N THR A 421 -14.35 3.60 -19.54
CA THR A 421 -14.21 3.79 -18.08
C THR A 421 -13.77 2.50 -17.42
N ALA A 422 -12.75 2.59 -16.59
CA ALA A 422 -12.26 1.48 -15.76
C ALA A 422 -12.51 1.77 -14.29
N ALA A 423 -12.89 0.76 -13.54
CA ALA A 423 -12.99 0.79 -12.09
C ALA A 423 -11.99 -0.20 -11.48
N ALA A 424 -11.25 0.22 -10.46
CA ALA A 424 -10.51 -0.66 -9.58
C ALA A 424 -11.29 -0.80 -8.27
N THR A 425 -11.54 -2.02 -7.81
CA THR A 425 -12.24 -2.25 -6.54
C THR A 425 -11.32 -2.09 -5.33
N GLY A 426 -10.01 -2.21 -5.54
CA GLY A 426 -8.94 -1.96 -4.58
C GLY A 426 -7.95 -0.92 -5.09
N ASN A 427 -6.73 -0.98 -4.58
CA ASN A 427 -5.64 -0.09 -5.00
C ASN A 427 -5.29 -0.29 -6.48
N ILE A 428 -4.97 0.80 -7.17
CA ILE A 428 -4.45 0.74 -8.54
C ILE A 428 -3.00 0.24 -8.48
N SER A 429 -2.77 -0.99 -8.93
CA SER A 429 -1.43 -1.59 -8.97
C SER A 429 -0.58 -1.02 -10.11
N TYR A 430 0.75 -1.21 -10.02
CA TYR A 430 1.65 -0.77 -11.08
C TYR A 430 1.32 -1.45 -12.42
N ALA A 431 1.13 -2.76 -12.41
CA ALA A 431 0.83 -3.54 -13.61
C ALA A 431 -0.49 -3.09 -14.26
N MET A 432 -1.52 -2.85 -13.46
CA MET A 432 -2.82 -2.34 -13.92
C MET A 432 -2.67 -0.96 -14.58
N SER A 433 -1.98 -0.05 -13.90
CA SER A 433 -1.80 1.31 -14.40
C SER A 433 -0.91 1.35 -15.66
N GLU A 434 0.15 0.54 -15.70
CA GLU A 434 1.04 0.44 -16.86
C GLU A 434 0.33 -0.17 -18.08
N ALA A 435 -0.57 -1.12 -17.86
CA ALA A 435 -1.41 -1.65 -18.94
C ALA A 435 -2.32 -0.57 -19.53
N VAL A 436 -2.91 0.28 -18.69
CA VAL A 436 -3.72 1.42 -19.13
C VAL A 436 -2.87 2.42 -19.89
N CYS A 437 -1.68 2.79 -19.36
CA CYS A 437 -0.76 3.70 -20.03
C CYS A 437 -0.34 3.17 -21.41
N THR A 438 0.07 1.90 -21.48
CA THR A 438 0.46 1.23 -22.73
C THR A 438 -0.69 1.21 -23.73
N PHE A 439 -1.91 0.90 -23.29
CA PHE A 439 -3.08 0.88 -24.16
C PHE A 439 -3.41 2.29 -24.67
N ASN A 440 -3.41 3.29 -23.81
CA ASN A 440 -3.72 4.67 -24.16
C ASN A 440 -2.74 5.24 -25.19
N GLU A 441 -1.46 4.84 -25.13
CA GLU A 441 -0.43 5.22 -26.11
C GLU A 441 -0.59 4.50 -27.45
N THR A 442 -0.93 3.22 -27.43
CA THR A 442 -0.92 2.38 -28.63
C THR A 442 -2.24 2.33 -29.35
N SER A 443 -3.38 2.47 -28.63
CA SER A 443 -4.70 2.47 -29.23
C SER A 443 -4.98 3.76 -30.01
N THR A 444 -5.50 3.63 -31.25
CA THR A 444 -5.89 4.75 -32.11
C THR A 444 -7.33 5.19 -31.90
N ASP A 445 -8.17 4.34 -31.34
CA ASP A 445 -9.62 4.52 -31.31
C ASP A 445 -10.18 4.70 -29.92
N TYR A 446 -9.46 4.24 -28.88
CA TYR A 446 -9.91 4.19 -27.50
C TYR A 446 -8.92 4.80 -26.54
N PHE A 447 -9.42 5.29 -25.40
CA PHE A 447 -8.66 5.83 -24.29
C PHE A 447 -9.34 5.42 -22.97
N ILE A 448 -8.58 4.90 -22.01
CA ILE A 448 -9.12 4.45 -20.72
C ILE A 448 -8.90 5.53 -19.67
N THR A 449 -9.96 5.80 -18.89
CA THR A 449 -9.95 6.63 -17.69
C THR A 449 -10.40 5.80 -16.49
N PHE A 450 -9.98 6.19 -15.27
CA PHE A 450 -10.41 5.52 -14.05
C PHE A 450 -11.57 6.26 -13.37
N ASP A 451 -12.58 5.52 -12.91
CA ASP A 451 -13.68 6.04 -12.10
C ASP A 451 -13.45 5.70 -10.62
N PRO A 452 -13.19 6.71 -9.75
CA PRO A 452 -12.94 6.50 -8.31
C PRO A 452 -14.19 6.05 -7.52
N LYS A 453 -15.36 6.05 -8.13
CA LYS A 453 -16.62 5.73 -7.47
C LYS A 453 -16.63 4.33 -6.83
N TYR A 454 -15.85 3.40 -7.38
CA TYR A 454 -15.90 1.99 -7.01
C TYR A 454 -14.69 1.53 -6.17
N GLU A 455 -13.95 2.45 -5.59
CA GLU A 455 -12.94 2.12 -4.58
C GLU A 455 -13.58 1.65 -3.29
N ILE A 456 -13.08 0.55 -2.72
CA ILE A 456 -13.60 -0.05 -1.49
C ILE A 456 -13.62 0.93 -0.32
N ASP A 457 -12.64 1.80 -0.22
CA ASP A 457 -12.52 2.80 0.85
C ASP A 457 -13.71 3.77 0.90
N SER A 458 -14.37 3.98 -0.23
CA SER A 458 -15.58 4.79 -0.32
C SER A 458 -16.80 4.15 0.36
N TYR A 459 -16.74 2.86 0.66
CA TYR A 459 -17.79 2.05 1.28
C TYR A 459 -17.47 1.67 2.73
N MET A 460 -16.25 1.96 3.21
CA MET A 460 -15.87 1.75 4.60
C MET A 460 -16.53 2.81 5.50
N ASP A 461 -17.16 2.38 6.59
CA ASP A 461 -17.81 3.29 7.54
C ASP A 461 -16.79 3.80 8.58
N SER A 462 -16.26 4.99 8.35
CA SER A 462 -15.32 5.64 9.26
C SER A 462 -15.92 6.00 10.63
N ASP A 463 -17.25 6.16 10.71
CA ASP A 463 -17.92 6.54 11.97
C ASP A 463 -18.04 5.38 12.98
N SER A 464 -17.90 4.13 12.52
CA SER A 464 -18.08 2.92 13.34
C SER A 464 -16.78 2.37 13.95
N MET A 465 -15.64 2.98 13.67
CA MET A 465 -14.32 2.45 14.04
C MET A 465 -13.96 2.57 15.53
N GLU A 466 -14.71 3.31 16.35
CA GLU A 466 -14.44 3.47 17.78
C GLU A 466 -14.65 2.16 18.55
N ASP A 467 -13.61 1.63 19.19
CA ASP A 467 -13.56 0.35 19.93
C ASP A 467 -13.60 -0.94 19.07
N MET A 468 -13.31 -0.86 17.78
CA MET A 468 -13.32 -2.01 16.86
C MET A 468 -12.24 -3.04 17.19
N THR A 469 -12.61 -4.31 17.19
CA THR A 469 -11.65 -5.43 17.21
C THR A 469 -11.20 -5.77 15.78
N LEU A 470 -10.13 -6.55 15.64
CA LEU A 470 -9.73 -7.06 14.32
C LEU A 470 -10.87 -7.82 13.63
N ASN A 471 -11.66 -8.58 14.37
CA ASN A 471 -12.82 -9.29 13.84
C ASN A 471 -13.92 -8.32 13.37
N ASP A 472 -14.15 -7.22 14.09
CA ASP A 472 -15.11 -6.20 13.67
C ASP A 472 -14.65 -5.50 12.39
N TYR A 473 -13.33 -5.27 12.22
CA TYR A 473 -12.74 -4.71 11.01
C TYR A 473 -12.93 -5.66 9.79
N ILE A 474 -12.73 -6.95 9.97
CA ILE A 474 -12.97 -7.96 8.92
C ILE A 474 -14.45 -7.93 8.49
N ILE A 475 -15.38 -7.94 9.46
CA ILE A 475 -16.81 -7.88 9.17
C ILE A 475 -17.18 -6.57 8.42
N GLN A 476 -16.60 -5.45 8.82
CA GLN A 476 -16.85 -4.17 8.15
C GLN A 476 -16.31 -4.16 6.71
N THR A 477 -15.15 -4.75 6.49
CA THR A 477 -14.57 -4.90 5.15
C THR A 477 -15.46 -5.78 4.26
N ASP A 478 -15.95 -6.90 4.81
CA ASP A 478 -16.90 -7.77 4.11
C ASP A 478 -18.19 -7.02 3.75
N ASP A 479 -18.75 -6.25 4.70
CA ASP A 479 -19.95 -5.42 4.46
C ASP A 479 -19.69 -4.34 3.39
N ALA A 480 -18.50 -3.73 3.36
CA ALA A 480 -18.13 -2.74 2.34
C ALA A 480 -18.04 -3.38 0.94
N TYR A 481 -17.44 -4.56 0.81
CA TYR A 481 -17.43 -5.31 -0.46
C TYR A 481 -18.82 -5.71 -0.92
N ALA A 482 -19.71 -6.11 -0.01
CA ALA A 482 -21.09 -6.41 -0.35
C ALA A 482 -21.83 -5.15 -0.89
N GLN A 483 -21.65 -3.99 -0.25
CA GLN A 483 -22.24 -2.73 -0.71
C GLN A 483 -21.68 -2.28 -2.07
N LEU A 484 -20.35 -2.39 -2.27
CA LEU A 484 -19.70 -2.11 -3.54
C LEU A 484 -20.28 -3.01 -4.66
N SER A 485 -20.41 -4.29 -4.39
CA SER A 485 -20.95 -5.27 -5.32
C SER A 485 -22.40 -4.95 -5.72
N ASP A 486 -23.25 -4.60 -4.74
CA ASP A 486 -24.64 -4.20 -4.99
C ASP A 486 -24.70 -2.89 -5.81
N GLN A 487 -23.83 -1.92 -5.54
CA GLN A 487 -23.77 -0.68 -6.32
C GLN A 487 -23.31 -0.91 -7.75
N LEU A 488 -22.27 -1.75 -7.93
CA LEU A 488 -21.82 -2.15 -9.27
C LEU A 488 -22.94 -2.84 -10.05
N ALA A 489 -23.63 -3.78 -9.43
CA ALA A 489 -24.75 -4.50 -10.09
C ALA A 489 -25.84 -3.54 -10.57
N VAL A 490 -26.25 -2.58 -9.72
CA VAL A 490 -27.26 -1.57 -10.07
C VAL A 490 -26.78 -0.69 -11.23
N ASP A 491 -25.57 -0.19 -11.18
CA ASP A 491 -25.03 0.71 -12.21
C ASP A 491 -24.78 -0.03 -13.54
N LEU A 492 -24.29 -1.27 -13.50
CA LEU A 492 -24.14 -2.12 -14.69
C LEU A 492 -25.48 -2.38 -15.37
N MET A 493 -26.52 -2.76 -14.61
CA MET A 493 -27.87 -2.96 -15.15
C MET A 493 -28.47 -1.69 -15.73
N ALA A 494 -28.18 -0.54 -15.14
CA ALA A 494 -28.64 0.76 -15.66
C ALA A 494 -27.88 1.18 -16.94
N GLY A 495 -26.72 0.56 -17.23
CA GLY A 495 -25.79 0.99 -18.27
C GLY A 495 -25.07 2.29 -17.94
N GLU A 496 -24.89 2.54 -16.63
CA GLU A 496 -24.18 3.69 -16.04
C GLU A 496 -22.89 3.23 -15.32
N GLY A 497 -22.63 1.92 -15.28
CA GLY A 497 -21.44 1.33 -14.70
C GLY A 497 -20.20 1.46 -15.60
N PRO A 498 -19.02 1.08 -15.10
CA PRO A 498 -17.77 1.10 -15.85
C PRO A 498 -17.81 0.08 -17.01
N ASP A 499 -16.97 0.31 -18.03
CA ASP A 499 -16.78 -0.64 -19.13
C ASP A 499 -15.90 -1.83 -18.71
N ILE A 500 -14.90 -1.56 -17.85
CA ILE A 500 -13.87 -2.48 -17.40
C ILE A 500 -13.83 -2.45 -15.87
N ILE A 501 -13.72 -3.62 -15.24
CA ILE A 501 -13.67 -3.75 -13.79
C ILE A 501 -12.47 -4.60 -13.43
N PHE A 502 -11.57 -4.05 -12.60
CA PHE A 502 -10.42 -4.76 -12.08
C PHE A 502 -10.71 -5.32 -10.68
N ASP A 503 -10.10 -6.47 -10.40
CA ASP A 503 -10.01 -7.11 -9.10
C ASP A 503 -11.37 -7.39 -8.44
N SER A 504 -12.36 -7.69 -9.31
CA SER A 504 -13.72 -8.00 -8.88
C SER A 504 -13.99 -9.50 -8.67
N PHE A 505 -12.96 -10.36 -8.67
CA PHE A 505 -13.14 -11.82 -8.64
C PHE A 505 -13.92 -12.29 -7.40
N GLY A 506 -13.72 -11.66 -6.24
CA GLY A 506 -14.49 -11.89 -5.02
C GLY A 506 -15.96 -11.44 -5.07
N LEU A 507 -16.39 -10.74 -6.15
CA LEU A 507 -17.75 -10.27 -6.34
C LEU A 507 -18.53 -11.23 -7.25
N SER A 508 -18.61 -12.50 -6.86
CA SER A 508 -19.13 -13.60 -7.68
C SER A 508 -20.60 -13.42 -8.08
N GLN A 509 -21.37 -12.58 -7.38
CA GLN A 509 -22.73 -12.21 -7.76
C GLN A 509 -22.81 -11.54 -9.14
N LEU A 510 -21.72 -10.92 -9.62
CA LEU A 510 -21.66 -10.29 -10.94
C LEU A 510 -21.45 -11.30 -12.08
N ASN A 511 -21.17 -12.58 -11.79
CA ASN A 511 -20.88 -13.61 -12.79
C ASN A 511 -22.14 -14.09 -13.51
N ASP A 512 -22.81 -13.17 -14.21
CA ASP A 512 -24.01 -13.41 -15.01
C ASP A 512 -24.00 -12.54 -16.28
N ASP A 513 -24.68 -13.03 -17.35
CA ASP A 513 -24.80 -12.35 -18.64
C ASP A 513 -25.46 -10.96 -18.56
N ASP A 514 -26.24 -10.71 -17.52
CA ASP A 514 -26.91 -9.42 -17.33
C ASP A 514 -25.91 -8.34 -16.86
N TYR A 515 -24.79 -8.74 -16.22
CA TYR A 515 -23.76 -7.84 -15.68
C TYR A 515 -22.47 -7.87 -16.49
N LEU A 516 -21.92 -9.06 -16.76
CA LEU A 516 -20.58 -9.22 -17.32
C LEU A 516 -20.60 -9.97 -18.66
N THR A 517 -19.65 -9.63 -19.49
CA THR A 517 -19.44 -10.26 -20.80
C THR A 517 -18.77 -11.62 -20.63
N ASP A 518 -19.29 -12.65 -21.27
CA ASP A 518 -18.59 -13.93 -21.40
C ASP A 518 -17.40 -13.78 -22.36
N MET A 519 -16.18 -13.82 -21.79
CA MET A 519 -14.92 -13.67 -22.52
C MET A 519 -14.36 -14.99 -23.05
N SER A 520 -15.05 -16.12 -22.89
CA SER A 520 -14.56 -17.46 -23.28
C SER A 520 -14.09 -17.54 -24.73
N GLU A 521 -14.74 -16.81 -25.66
CA GLU A 521 -14.34 -16.76 -27.07
C GLU A 521 -13.24 -15.73 -27.37
N TRP A 522 -12.91 -14.87 -26.40
CA TRP A 522 -11.88 -13.84 -26.58
C TRP A 522 -10.48 -14.35 -26.27
N ILE A 523 -10.39 -15.30 -25.37
CA ILE A 523 -9.13 -15.74 -24.77
C ILE A 523 -8.59 -16.97 -25.50
N ASP A 524 -7.37 -16.81 -26.04
CA ASP A 524 -6.58 -17.95 -26.48
C ASP A 524 -5.75 -18.44 -25.30
N THR A 525 -6.01 -19.67 -24.85
CA THR A 525 -5.33 -20.24 -23.70
C THR A 525 -3.97 -20.86 -24.03
N ASP A 526 -3.53 -20.84 -25.29
CA ASP A 526 -2.21 -21.32 -25.69
C ASP A 526 -1.12 -20.43 -25.04
N GLY A 527 -0.25 -21.03 -24.18
CA GLY A 527 0.80 -20.32 -23.44
C GLY A 527 0.33 -19.71 -22.11
N LEU A 528 -0.92 -19.96 -21.69
CA LEU A 528 -1.43 -19.66 -20.38
C LEU A 528 -1.53 -20.91 -19.50
N PHE A 529 -1.55 -20.74 -18.17
CA PHE A 529 -2.00 -21.80 -17.27
C PHE A 529 -3.48 -22.08 -17.48
N GLY A 530 -3.79 -22.83 -18.55
CA GLY A 530 -5.15 -23.04 -19.04
C GLY A 530 -6.10 -23.71 -18.04
N ASN A 531 -5.56 -24.51 -17.11
CA ASN A 531 -6.33 -25.10 -16.01
C ASN A 531 -6.84 -24.03 -15.03
N ILE A 532 -6.10 -22.96 -14.79
CA ILE A 532 -6.52 -21.83 -13.94
C ILE A 532 -7.66 -21.06 -14.64
N VAL A 533 -7.48 -20.75 -15.93
CA VAL A 533 -8.52 -20.08 -16.72
C VAL A 533 -9.81 -20.93 -16.81
N GLU A 534 -9.68 -22.24 -16.95
CA GLU A 534 -10.83 -23.14 -16.98
C GLU A 534 -11.53 -23.23 -15.62
N ALA A 535 -10.75 -23.27 -14.53
CA ALA A 535 -11.27 -23.30 -13.16
C ALA A 535 -11.99 -21.98 -12.77
N ALA A 536 -11.64 -20.85 -13.40
CA ALA A 536 -12.28 -19.55 -13.17
C ALA A 536 -13.66 -19.39 -13.85
N LYS A 537 -14.08 -20.37 -14.65
CA LYS A 537 -15.38 -20.31 -15.33
C LYS A 537 -16.54 -20.59 -14.38
N THR A 538 -17.56 -19.78 -14.45
CA THR A 538 -18.86 -19.98 -13.80
C THR A 538 -19.84 -20.53 -14.83
N ASN A 539 -20.41 -21.70 -14.59
CA ASN A 539 -21.33 -22.37 -15.52
C ASN A 539 -20.78 -22.49 -16.97
N GLY A 540 -19.46 -22.69 -17.10
CA GLY A 540 -18.77 -22.85 -18.39
C GLY A 540 -18.50 -21.54 -19.13
N LYS A 541 -18.74 -20.39 -18.53
CA LYS A 541 -18.49 -19.04 -19.06
C LYS A 541 -17.39 -18.32 -18.27
N LEU A 542 -16.58 -17.56 -18.95
CA LEU A 542 -15.50 -16.76 -18.35
C LEU A 542 -15.94 -15.31 -18.21
N TYR A 543 -16.52 -14.95 -17.07
CA TYR A 543 -16.93 -13.57 -16.78
C TYR A 543 -15.79 -12.71 -16.26
N GLN A 544 -14.85 -13.32 -15.54
CA GLN A 544 -13.70 -12.66 -14.96
C GLN A 544 -12.43 -13.40 -15.38
N MET A 545 -11.52 -12.71 -16.07
CA MET A 545 -10.26 -13.27 -16.52
C MET A 545 -9.21 -13.12 -15.40
N PRO A 546 -8.66 -14.21 -14.85
CA PRO A 546 -7.54 -14.13 -13.94
C PRO A 546 -6.31 -13.50 -14.63
N LEU A 547 -5.58 -12.63 -13.92
CA LEU A 547 -4.33 -12.03 -14.38
C LEU A 547 -3.14 -12.53 -13.58
N ALA A 548 -3.34 -12.70 -12.25
CA ALA A 548 -2.37 -13.30 -11.35
C ALA A 548 -3.08 -14.11 -10.27
N PHE A 549 -2.41 -15.14 -9.77
CA PHE A 549 -2.99 -16.05 -8.76
C PHE A 549 -1.94 -16.55 -7.77
N GLY A 550 -2.40 -16.80 -6.54
CA GLY A 550 -1.69 -17.54 -5.51
C GLY A 550 -2.15 -18.99 -5.44
N VAL A 551 -1.50 -19.78 -4.59
CA VAL A 551 -1.85 -21.19 -4.34
C VAL A 551 -2.31 -21.37 -2.92
N THR A 552 -3.47 -22.03 -2.75
CA THR A 552 -4.04 -22.38 -1.45
C THR A 552 -4.09 -23.89 -1.27
N GLY A 553 -3.50 -24.37 -0.17
CA GLY A 553 -3.47 -25.81 0.12
C GLY A 553 -2.59 -26.14 1.33
N ILE A 554 -2.42 -27.45 1.57
CA ILE A 554 -1.59 -27.98 2.65
C ILE A 554 -0.33 -28.60 2.06
N VAL A 555 0.83 -28.05 2.42
CA VAL A 555 2.14 -28.60 2.06
C VAL A 555 2.54 -29.64 3.08
N THR A 556 2.96 -30.81 2.61
CA THR A 556 3.51 -31.89 3.42
C THR A 556 4.62 -32.64 2.67
N GLU A 557 5.41 -33.43 3.38
CA GLU A 557 6.38 -34.30 2.74
C GLU A 557 5.71 -35.34 1.84
N THR A 558 6.27 -35.57 0.64
CA THR A 558 5.68 -36.50 -0.35
C THR A 558 5.53 -37.92 0.23
N GLU A 559 6.34 -38.33 1.21
CA GLU A 559 6.23 -39.60 1.88
C GLU A 559 4.92 -39.79 2.70
N ASN A 560 4.29 -38.65 3.07
CA ASN A 560 2.99 -38.64 3.78
C ASN A 560 1.79 -38.73 2.81
N VAL A 561 2.04 -38.73 1.49
CA VAL A 561 0.99 -38.68 0.47
C VAL A 561 0.80 -40.03 -0.19
N ALA A 562 -0.44 -40.49 -0.26
CA ALA A 562 -0.75 -41.73 -0.96
C ALA A 562 -0.62 -41.56 -2.50
N PRO A 563 -0.23 -42.60 -3.25
CA PRO A 563 -0.13 -42.51 -4.70
C PRO A 563 -1.44 -42.07 -5.36
N GLY A 564 -1.41 -40.90 -6.02
CA GLY A 564 -2.57 -40.32 -6.72
C GLY A 564 -3.50 -39.49 -5.84
N GLN A 565 -3.14 -39.24 -4.58
CA GLN A 565 -3.86 -38.34 -3.70
C GLN A 565 -3.57 -36.90 -4.10
N SER A 566 -4.63 -36.12 -4.34
CA SER A 566 -4.54 -34.69 -4.69
C SER A 566 -5.02 -33.77 -3.56
N GLY A 567 -5.79 -34.29 -2.62
CA GLY A 567 -6.29 -33.56 -1.45
C GLY A 567 -6.71 -34.55 -0.35
N PHE A 568 -7.52 -34.09 0.58
CA PHE A 568 -7.97 -34.89 1.71
C PHE A 568 -9.48 -35.07 1.67
N THR A 569 -9.94 -36.34 1.77
CA THR A 569 -11.26 -36.60 2.33
C THR A 569 -11.24 -36.31 3.83
N PHE A 570 -12.41 -36.17 4.49
CA PHE A 570 -12.47 -35.88 5.92
C PHE A 570 -11.78 -36.96 6.78
N ASP A 571 -11.93 -38.21 6.40
CA ASP A 571 -11.28 -39.35 7.08
C ASP A 571 -9.75 -39.31 6.88
N GLU A 572 -9.28 -39.06 5.65
CA GLU A 572 -7.85 -38.95 5.36
C GLU A 572 -7.22 -37.78 6.08
N TYR A 573 -7.94 -36.66 6.21
CA TYR A 573 -7.44 -35.48 6.95
C TYR A 573 -7.29 -35.82 8.46
N THR A 574 -8.28 -36.48 9.05
CA THR A 574 -8.20 -36.91 10.44
C THR A 574 -6.99 -37.85 10.67
N ASP A 575 -6.78 -38.78 9.76
CA ASP A 575 -5.62 -39.69 9.82
C ASP A 575 -4.31 -38.93 9.62
N PHE A 576 -4.23 -37.98 8.71
CA PHE A 576 -3.08 -37.14 8.46
C PHE A 576 -2.73 -36.29 9.68
N VAL A 577 -3.70 -35.57 10.25
CA VAL A 577 -3.49 -34.77 11.48
C VAL A 577 -2.97 -35.64 12.60
N SER A 578 -3.55 -36.84 12.80
CA SER A 578 -3.16 -37.74 13.89
C SER A 578 -1.78 -38.39 13.72
N THR A 579 -1.35 -38.63 12.46
CA THR A 579 -0.13 -39.41 12.16
C THR A 579 1.03 -38.52 11.74
N ALA A 580 0.88 -37.72 10.72
CA ALA A 580 1.93 -36.83 10.17
C ALA A 580 2.10 -35.58 11.03
N CYS A 581 1.00 -34.97 11.48
CA CYS A 581 1.04 -33.72 12.23
C CYS A 581 1.03 -33.88 13.76
N ASN A 582 1.20 -35.10 14.27
CA ASN A 582 1.24 -35.38 15.71
C ASN A 582 0.01 -34.85 16.48
N GLY A 583 -1.12 -34.75 15.83
CA GLY A 583 -2.37 -34.25 16.40
C GLY A 583 -2.51 -32.72 16.36
N GLN A 584 -1.60 -32.02 15.72
CA GLN A 584 -1.69 -30.56 15.46
C GLN A 584 -2.38 -30.33 14.13
N ASP A 585 -3.45 -29.54 14.13
CA ASP A 585 -4.18 -29.20 12.93
C ASP A 585 -3.41 -28.13 12.11
N PRO A 586 -2.95 -28.45 10.89
CA PRO A 586 -2.18 -27.48 10.08
C PRO A 586 -2.99 -26.26 9.63
N LEU A 587 -4.33 -26.32 9.57
CA LEU A 587 -5.16 -25.16 9.26
C LEU A 587 -5.23 -24.17 10.43
N ALA A 588 -5.12 -24.64 11.67
CA ALA A 588 -5.08 -23.78 12.86
C ALA A 588 -6.25 -22.77 12.93
N MET A 589 -7.45 -23.21 12.57
CA MET A 589 -8.66 -22.37 12.47
C MET A 589 -9.70 -22.74 13.53
N ASN A 590 -10.57 -21.79 13.92
CA ASN A 590 -11.77 -22.13 14.66
C ASN A 590 -12.82 -22.79 13.74
N GLN A 591 -13.90 -23.33 14.33
CA GLN A 591 -14.93 -24.08 13.61
C GLN A 591 -15.54 -23.27 12.45
N THR A 592 -15.82 -21.99 12.63
CA THR A 592 -16.48 -21.17 11.61
C THR A 592 -15.55 -20.89 10.45
N GLU A 593 -14.31 -20.51 10.72
CA GLU A 593 -13.30 -20.25 9.70
C GLU A 593 -12.96 -21.52 8.92
N PHE A 594 -12.73 -22.63 9.62
CA PHE A 594 -12.49 -23.92 8.97
C PHE A 594 -13.64 -24.33 8.05
N PHE A 595 -14.88 -24.15 8.51
CA PHE A 595 -16.07 -24.49 7.73
C PHE A 595 -16.15 -23.66 6.45
N ILE A 596 -15.98 -22.33 6.54
CA ILE A 596 -16.07 -21.42 5.38
C ILE A 596 -14.94 -21.73 4.40
N GLN A 597 -13.70 -21.88 4.88
CA GLN A 597 -12.55 -22.14 4.04
C GLN A 597 -12.64 -23.47 3.29
N CYS A 598 -13.11 -24.53 3.97
CA CYS A 598 -13.32 -25.82 3.31
C CYS A 598 -14.57 -25.82 2.39
N LEU A 599 -15.62 -25.03 2.72
CA LEU A 599 -16.78 -24.89 1.86
C LEU A 599 -16.43 -24.24 0.53
N ALA A 600 -15.53 -23.22 0.53
CA ALA A 600 -15.06 -22.55 -0.66
C ALA A 600 -14.45 -23.52 -1.69
N THR A 601 -13.83 -24.60 -1.24
CA THR A 601 -13.28 -25.65 -2.13
C THR A 601 -14.37 -26.48 -2.80
N MET A 602 -15.58 -26.52 -2.24
CA MET A 602 -16.72 -27.36 -2.66
C MET A 602 -17.90 -26.53 -3.14
N ASP A 603 -17.69 -25.26 -3.49
CA ASP A 603 -18.76 -24.35 -3.90
C ASP A 603 -19.61 -24.90 -5.07
N ASP A 604 -18.96 -25.53 -6.04
CA ASP A 604 -19.63 -26.20 -7.17
C ASP A 604 -20.64 -27.27 -6.75
N LEU A 605 -20.44 -27.92 -5.59
CA LEU A 605 -21.36 -28.92 -5.03
C LEU A 605 -22.58 -28.29 -4.34
N CYS A 606 -22.57 -26.98 -4.13
CA CYS A 606 -23.69 -26.25 -3.57
C CYS A 606 -24.72 -25.82 -4.63
N TYR A 607 -24.52 -26.20 -5.90
CA TYR A 607 -25.47 -25.93 -6.96
C TYR A 607 -26.16 -27.21 -7.45
N THR A 608 -27.45 -27.10 -7.71
CA THR A 608 -28.25 -28.17 -8.35
C THR A 608 -27.98 -28.25 -9.84
N ASP A 609 -28.38 -29.34 -10.52
CA ASP A 609 -28.22 -29.50 -11.96
C ASP A 609 -28.91 -28.39 -12.83
N ASP A 610 -29.87 -27.67 -12.24
CA ASP A 610 -30.56 -26.55 -12.89
C ASP A 610 -29.94 -25.17 -12.48
N GLY A 611 -28.76 -25.19 -11.84
CA GLY A 611 -27.98 -24.01 -11.49
C GLY A 611 -28.47 -23.25 -10.26
N LYS A 612 -29.37 -23.83 -9.45
CA LYS A 612 -29.84 -23.20 -8.23
C LYS A 612 -28.97 -23.56 -7.05
N LEU A 613 -28.68 -22.57 -6.21
CA LEU A 613 -27.98 -22.77 -4.97
C LEU A 613 -28.82 -23.61 -4.00
N SER A 614 -28.21 -24.62 -3.38
CA SER A 614 -28.81 -25.43 -2.32
C SER A 614 -27.75 -25.93 -1.36
N TYR A 615 -27.92 -25.64 -0.07
CA TYR A 615 -27.08 -26.13 1.01
C TYR A 615 -27.62 -27.42 1.65
N ASP A 616 -28.83 -27.85 1.27
CA ASP A 616 -29.36 -29.15 1.67
C ASP A 616 -28.79 -30.29 0.81
N ASN A 617 -27.48 -30.43 0.81
CA ASN A 617 -26.73 -31.42 0.03
C ASN A 617 -25.75 -32.20 0.94
N GLU A 618 -25.19 -33.27 0.41
CA GLU A 618 -24.33 -34.20 1.16
C GLU A 618 -23.00 -33.51 1.55
N ALA A 619 -22.42 -32.65 0.71
CA ALA A 619 -21.13 -32.02 0.97
C ALA A 619 -21.23 -31.02 2.13
N PHE A 620 -22.22 -30.15 2.13
CA PHE A 620 -22.44 -29.18 3.20
C PHE A 620 -22.70 -29.87 4.54
N ARG A 621 -23.56 -30.89 4.54
CA ARG A 621 -23.88 -31.66 5.77
C ARG A 621 -22.67 -32.38 6.30
N ALA A 622 -21.91 -33.08 5.45
CA ALA A 622 -20.72 -33.82 5.88
C ALA A 622 -19.64 -32.88 6.44
N LEU A 623 -19.44 -31.71 5.79
CA LEU A 623 -18.51 -30.70 6.28
C LEU A 623 -18.95 -30.14 7.65
N ALA A 624 -20.24 -29.83 7.82
CA ALA A 624 -20.75 -29.29 9.07
C ALA A 624 -20.64 -30.31 10.22
N GLU A 625 -20.95 -31.58 9.97
CA GLU A 625 -20.77 -32.64 10.93
C GLU A 625 -19.30 -32.84 11.29
N PHE A 626 -18.43 -32.93 10.28
CA PHE A 626 -16.99 -33.07 10.49
C PHE A 626 -16.42 -31.92 11.33
N THR A 627 -16.75 -30.67 10.97
CA THR A 627 -16.30 -29.47 11.68
C THR A 627 -16.76 -29.47 13.13
N SER A 628 -18.04 -29.78 13.38
CA SER A 628 -18.62 -29.82 14.73
C SER A 628 -17.95 -30.84 15.63
N GLU A 629 -17.57 -32.01 15.08
CA GLU A 629 -17.03 -33.13 15.84
C GLU A 629 -15.50 -33.09 16.02
N ASN A 630 -14.76 -32.47 15.05
CA ASN A 630 -13.30 -32.63 14.98
C ASN A 630 -12.53 -31.31 15.15
N ILE A 631 -13.17 -30.16 14.92
CA ILE A 631 -12.50 -28.87 15.00
C ILE A 631 -12.85 -28.16 16.31
N PHE A 632 -11.86 -27.50 16.91
CA PHE A 632 -12.07 -26.77 18.17
C PHE A 632 -12.81 -25.43 17.98
N PRO A 633 -13.72 -25.06 18.91
CA PRO A 633 -14.45 -23.79 18.80
C PRO A 633 -13.56 -22.55 18.86
N VAL A 634 -12.43 -22.64 19.56
CA VAL A 634 -11.43 -21.57 19.68
C VAL A 634 -10.07 -22.23 19.57
N TYR A 635 -9.27 -21.74 18.66
CA TYR A 635 -7.91 -22.22 18.48
C TYR A 635 -6.94 -21.37 19.31
N ASP A 636 -6.28 -22.01 20.29
CA ASP A 636 -5.32 -21.34 21.20
C ASP A 636 -3.89 -21.89 20.92
N GLN A 637 -3.46 -21.81 19.67
CA GLN A 637 -2.09 -22.14 19.30
C GLN A 637 -1.29 -20.87 19.09
N THR A 638 -0.16 -20.72 19.77
CA THR A 638 0.75 -19.61 19.53
C THR A 638 1.38 -19.76 18.14
N TYR A 639 1.39 -18.70 17.38
CA TYR A 639 1.84 -18.61 15.98
C TYR A 639 3.27 -19.17 15.72
N GLU A 640 4.09 -19.28 16.76
CA GLU A 640 5.47 -19.74 16.67
C GLU A 640 5.60 -21.26 16.45
N ASP A 641 4.59 -22.08 16.80
CA ASP A 641 4.69 -23.54 16.75
C ASP A 641 4.38 -24.15 15.38
N VAL A 642 3.79 -23.37 14.44
CA VAL A 642 3.27 -23.87 13.14
C VAL A 642 4.19 -23.57 11.97
N MET A 643 5.24 -22.76 12.14
CA MET A 643 6.05 -22.18 11.04
C MET A 643 7.11 -23.11 10.46
N SER A 644 7.25 -24.35 10.91
CA SER A 644 8.26 -25.29 10.40
C SER A 644 7.65 -26.64 10.03
N LEU A 645 7.78 -27.02 8.76
CA LEU A 645 7.33 -28.30 8.26
C LEU A 645 7.98 -29.48 9.04
N ASP A 646 9.22 -29.31 9.51
CA ASP A 646 9.93 -30.32 10.31
C ASP A 646 9.26 -30.61 11.65
N ASN A 647 8.53 -29.65 12.20
CA ASN A 647 7.86 -29.79 13.49
C ASN A 647 6.36 -30.08 13.34
N ALA A 648 5.73 -29.59 12.27
CA ALA A 648 4.28 -29.63 12.10
C ALA A 648 3.78 -30.80 11.24
N GLY A 649 4.65 -31.41 10.40
CA GLY A 649 4.26 -32.45 9.44
C GLY A 649 3.41 -31.98 8.27
N GLY A 650 2.73 -30.85 8.40
CA GLY A 650 1.97 -30.16 7.37
C GLY A 650 1.84 -28.67 7.67
N ILE A 651 1.83 -27.83 6.65
CA ILE A 651 1.64 -26.38 6.76
C ILE A 651 0.56 -25.95 5.78
N TYR A 652 -0.40 -25.20 6.28
CA TYR A 652 -1.41 -24.54 5.46
C TYR A 652 -0.83 -23.26 4.85
N PHE A 653 -1.00 -23.10 3.55
CA PHE A 653 -0.74 -21.89 2.82
C PHE A 653 -2.03 -21.37 2.20
N SER A 654 -2.36 -20.11 2.47
CA SER A 654 -3.47 -19.39 1.86
C SER A 654 -2.92 -18.37 0.89
N SER A 655 -3.40 -18.38 -0.33
CA SER A 655 -3.02 -17.44 -1.40
C SER A 655 -1.51 -17.19 -1.48
N SER A 656 -0.71 -18.27 -1.49
CA SER A 656 0.74 -18.12 -1.46
C SER A 656 1.32 -17.81 -2.83
N SER A 657 2.20 -16.82 -2.87
CA SER A 657 2.98 -16.49 -4.05
C SER A 657 4.05 -17.56 -4.33
N PHE A 658 4.59 -17.57 -5.56
CA PHE A 658 5.71 -18.42 -5.92
C PHE A 658 6.88 -18.27 -4.95
N MET A 659 7.32 -17.02 -4.69
CA MET A 659 8.47 -16.78 -3.82
C MET A 659 8.18 -17.16 -2.37
N THR A 660 6.97 -16.92 -1.86
CA THR A 660 6.60 -17.36 -0.50
C THR A 660 6.77 -18.87 -0.35
N LEU A 661 6.27 -19.66 -1.30
CA LEU A 661 6.41 -21.11 -1.24
C LEU A 661 7.87 -21.57 -1.42
N VAL A 662 8.55 -21.05 -2.43
CA VAL A 662 9.90 -21.49 -2.78
C VAL A 662 10.94 -21.06 -1.75
N ALA A 663 10.83 -19.85 -1.19
CA ALA A 663 11.74 -19.38 -0.13
C ALA A 663 11.56 -20.17 1.19
N ASN A 664 10.34 -20.57 1.51
CA ASN A 664 10.06 -21.42 2.69
C ASN A 664 10.51 -22.86 2.50
N LEU A 665 10.33 -23.43 1.31
CA LEU A 665 10.60 -24.85 1.03
C LEU A 665 11.99 -25.10 0.47
N ARG A 666 12.57 -24.13 -0.27
CA ARG A 666 13.94 -24.16 -0.82
C ARG A 666 14.29 -25.49 -1.52
N SER A 667 15.35 -26.16 -1.06
CA SER A 667 15.79 -27.45 -1.59
C SER A 667 14.79 -28.59 -1.37
N ARG A 668 13.79 -28.41 -0.48
CA ARG A 668 12.76 -29.40 -0.19
C ARG A 668 11.61 -29.40 -1.18
N MET A 669 11.53 -28.40 -2.08
CA MET A 669 10.43 -28.28 -3.06
C MET A 669 10.17 -29.54 -3.88
N ASN A 670 11.20 -30.34 -4.14
CA ASN A 670 11.10 -31.62 -4.85
C ASN A 670 10.65 -32.79 -3.96
N ASP A 671 10.69 -32.63 -2.63
CA ASP A 671 10.38 -33.65 -1.63
C ASP A 671 9.04 -33.44 -0.95
N VAL A 672 8.33 -32.36 -1.32
CA VAL A 672 7.01 -32.02 -0.78
C VAL A 672 5.92 -32.14 -1.83
N SER A 673 4.69 -32.25 -1.34
CA SER A 673 3.47 -32.19 -2.14
C SER A 673 2.53 -31.16 -1.57
N ILE A 674 1.77 -30.50 -2.42
CA ILE A 674 0.66 -29.63 -2.01
C ILE A 674 -0.65 -30.37 -2.26
N LEU A 675 -1.45 -30.47 -1.22
CA LEU A 675 -2.73 -31.14 -1.22
C LEU A 675 -3.85 -30.14 -0.99
N GLY A 676 -5.01 -30.41 -1.59
CA GLY A 676 -6.21 -29.62 -1.35
C GLY A 676 -6.72 -29.76 0.09
N LEU A 677 -7.56 -28.83 0.49
CA LEU A 677 -8.19 -28.80 1.81
C LEU A 677 -9.16 -29.97 2.01
N PRO A 678 -9.54 -30.28 3.25
CA PRO A 678 -10.52 -31.33 3.52
C PRO A 678 -11.84 -31.11 2.77
N SER A 679 -12.25 -32.08 2.01
CA SER A 679 -13.46 -32.05 1.19
C SER A 679 -14.13 -33.43 1.16
N ILE A 680 -15.37 -33.52 0.67
CA ILE A 680 -16.08 -34.78 0.57
C ILE A 680 -15.43 -35.75 -0.44
N ASP A 681 -14.78 -35.23 -1.46
CA ASP A 681 -14.20 -35.97 -2.59
C ASP A 681 -12.67 -35.92 -2.67
N GLY A 682 -11.99 -35.28 -1.71
CA GLY A 682 -10.52 -35.23 -1.65
C GLY A 682 -9.87 -34.49 -2.84
N ARG A 683 -10.50 -33.39 -3.27
CA ARG A 683 -10.04 -32.58 -4.42
C ARG A 683 -8.72 -31.89 -4.14
N GLY A 684 -8.02 -31.50 -5.23
CA GLY A 684 -6.70 -30.89 -5.18
C GLY A 684 -6.66 -29.47 -4.62
N PRO A 685 -5.47 -28.86 -4.57
CA PRO A 685 -5.31 -27.47 -4.15
C PRO A 685 -6.09 -26.55 -5.08
N MET A 686 -6.37 -25.35 -4.60
CA MET A 686 -7.05 -24.31 -5.40
C MET A 686 -6.15 -23.13 -5.66
N ALA A 687 -6.49 -22.35 -6.68
CA ALA A 687 -5.90 -21.04 -6.91
C ALA A 687 -6.74 -19.96 -6.24
N SER A 688 -6.09 -19.01 -5.61
CA SER A 688 -6.70 -17.74 -5.19
C SER A 688 -6.39 -16.70 -6.26
N VAL A 689 -7.42 -16.17 -6.92
CA VAL A 689 -7.26 -15.14 -7.95
C VAL A 689 -7.07 -13.79 -7.29
N GLU A 690 -5.84 -13.27 -7.35
CA GLU A 690 -5.46 -12.02 -6.70
C GLU A 690 -5.66 -10.80 -7.62
N CYS A 691 -5.45 -10.99 -8.93
CA CYS A 691 -5.70 -9.96 -9.91
C CYS A 691 -6.60 -10.50 -11.01
N SER A 692 -7.61 -9.72 -11.39
CA SER A 692 -8.58 -10.10 -12.41
C SER A 692 -9.07 -8.91 -13.21
N VAL A 693 -9.66 -9.19 -14.37
CA VAL A 693 -10.38 -8.21 -15.17
C VAL A 693 -11.72 -8.76 -15.62
N ALA A 694 -12.74 -7.92 -15.53
CA ALA A 694 -14.08 -8.18 -16.06
C ALA A 694 -14.49 -7.05 -17.02
N VAL A 695 -15.43 -7.35 -17.91
CA VAL A 695 -15.98 -6.41 -18.88
C VAL A 695 -17.50 -6.35 -18.74
N SER A 696 -18.03 -5.14 -18.66
CA SER A 696 -19.49 -4.92 -18.59
C SER A 696 -20.22 -5.47 -19.80
N ALA A 697 -21.25 -6.30 -19.59
CA ALA A 697 -22.15 -6.76 -20.68
C ALA A 697 -22.91 -5.60 -21.34
N GLN A 698 -23.02 -4.46 -20.64
CA GLN A 698 -23.75 -3.28 -21.11
C GLN A 698 -22.83 -2.27 -21.80
N SER A 699 -21.50 -2.46 -21.81
CA SER A 699 -20.58 -1.61 -22.55
C SER A 699 -20.92 -1.62 -24.04
N PRO A 700 -21.12 -0.47 -24.70
CA PRO A 700 -21.31 -0.40 -26.14
C PRO A 700 -20.02 -0.64 -26.94
N GLU A 701 -18.84 -0.63 -26.27
CA GLU A 701 -17.51 -0.61 -26.86
C GLU A 701 -16.76 -1.94 -26.63
N GLN A 702 -17.45 -3.07 -26.83
CA GLN A 702 -16.91 -4.43 -26.61
C GLN A 702 -15.59 -4.70 -27.34
N ASP A 703 -15.40 -4.15 -28.54
CA ASP A 703 -14.17 -4.31 -29.32
C ASP A 703 -12.98 -3.61 -28.63
N GLY A 704 -13.23 -2.43 -28.02
CA GLY A 704 -12.24 -1.69 -27.25
C GLY A 704 -11.84 -2.42 -25.98
N CYS A 705 -12.83 -2.90 -25.23
CA CYS A 705 -12.61 -3.70 -24.01
C CYS A 705 -11.83 -4.98 -24.33
N ARG A 706 -12.19 -5.70 -25.39
CA ARG A 706 -11.47 -6.89 -25.85
C ARG A 706 -9.99 -6.57 -26.15
N SER A 707 -9.75 -5.51 -26.91
CA SER A 707 -8.38 -5.10 -27.26
C SER A 707 -7.56 -4.74 -26.03
N PHE A 708 -8.20 -4.19 -24.98
CA PHE A 708 -7.52 -3.94 -23.71
C PHE A 708 -7.22 -5.23 -22.94
N VAL A 709 -8.14 -6.18 -22.89
CA VAL A 709 -7.88 -7.51 -22.29
C VAL A 709 -6.70 -8.20 -22.98
N GLU A 710 -6.59 -8.09 -24.32
CA GLU A 710 -5.43 -8.58 -25.06
C GLU A 710 -4.12 -7.86 -24.64
N THR A 711 -4.17 -6.57 -24.30
CA THR A 711 -3.02 -5.82 -23.76
C THR A 711 -2.62 -6.34 -22.37
N LEU A 712 -3.59 -6.60 -21.49
CA LEU A 712 -3.35 -7.16 -20.15
C LEU A 712 -2.68 -8.54 -20.19
N LEU A 713 -2.98 -9.33 -21.22
CA LEU A 713 -2.39 -10.67 -21.41
C LEU A 713 -1.07 -10.64 -22.20
N SER A 714 -0.56 -9.46 -22.59
CA SER A 714 0.77 -9.35 -23.21
C SER A 714 1.85 -9.77 -22.24
N GLN A 715 2.96 -10.35 -22.76
CA GLN A 715 4.06 -10.84 -21.92
C GLN A 715 4.58 -9.75 -20.98
N THR A 716 4.83 -8.55 -21.48
CA THR A 716 5.37 -7.44 -20.69
C THR A 716 4.46 -7.08 -19.51
N ILE A 717 3.15 -6.94 -19.73
CA ILE A 717 2.21 -6.62 -18.65
C ILE A 717 2.09 -7.78 -17.67
N GLN A 718 2.10 -9.01 -18.14
CA GLN A 718 2.08 -10.18 -17.27
C GLN A 718 3.37 -10.32 -16.44
N GLU A 719 4.53 -9.93 -16.98
CA GLU A 719 5.77 -9.82 -16.22
C GLU A 719 5.65 -8.75 -15.11
N TYR A 720 5.02 -7.60 -15.41
CA TYR A 720 4.75 -6.59 -14.38
C TYR A 720 3.82 -7.12 -13.27
N TYR A 721 2.76 -7.85 -13.60
CA TYR A 721 1.93 -8.48 -12.56
C TYR A 721 2.74 -9.42 -11.66
N ALA A 722 3.64 -10.22 -12.22
CA ALA A 722 4.47 -11.13 -11.45
C ALA A 722 5.46 -10.40 -10.52
N TYR A 723 6.05 -9.28 -10.96
CA TYR A 723 6.94 -8.47 -10.14
C TYR A 723 6.19 -7.67 -9.07
N ASP A 724 5.09 -7.03 -9.46
CA ASP A 724 4.31 -6.13 -8.62
C ASP A 724 3.68 -6.87 -7.43
N THR A 725 3.08 -8.02 -7.73
CA THR A 725 2.31 -8.77 -6.73
C THR A 725 3.07 -9.94 -6.10
N CYS A 726 4.21 -10.34 -6.68
CA CYS A 726 4.93 -11.58 -6.39
C CYS A 726 4.10 -12.87 -6.60
N TYR A 727 2.86 -12.76 -7.10
CA TYR A 727 2.00 -13.88 -7.45
C TYR A 727 2.34 -14.45 -8.82
N SER A 728 1.82 -15.63 -9.12
CA SER A 728 2.03 -16.25 -10.43
C SER A 728 1.13 -15.59 -11.48
N PRO A 729 1.70 -15.01 -12.57
CA PRO A 729 0.90 -14.51 -13.67
C PRO A 729 0.26 -15.69 -14.41
N VAL A 730 -0.84 -15.47 -15.12
CA VAL A 730 -1.48 -16.55 -15.89
C VAL A 730 -0.69 -16.91 -17.14
N SER A 731 0.21 -16.06 -17.61
CA SER A 731 1.12 -16.33 -18.73
C SER A 731 2.29 -17.21 -18.29
N GLU A 732 2.44 -18.42 -18.88
CA GLU A 732 3.57 -19.32 -18.58
C GLU A 732 4.91 -18.70 -18.96
N ALA A 733 4.98 -17.97 -20.08
CA ALA A 733 6.22 -17.35 -20.53
C ALA A 733 6.66 -16.19 -19.61
N ALA A 734 5.71 -15.39 -19.12
CA ALA A 734 5.97 -14.34 -18.14
C ALA A 734 6.41 -14.93 -16.79
N PHE A 735 5.73 -15.98 -16.35
CA PHE A 735 6.12 -16.72 -15.14
C PHE A 735 7.56 -17.25 -15.24
N ASP A 736 7.91 -17.96 -16.33
CA ASP A 736 9.25 -18.52 -16.52
C ASP A 736 10.34 -17.43 -16.53
N SER A 737 10.07 -16.28 -17.17
CA SER A 737 10.99 -15.12 -17.21
C SER A 737 11.26 -14.54 -15.82
N VAL A 738 10.18 -14.31 -15.04
CA VAL A 738 10.27 -13.65 -13.74
C VAL A 738 10.77 -14.60 -12.64
N ALA A 739 10.33 -15.86 -12.64
CA ALA A 739 10.73 -16.84 -11.63
C ALA A 739 12.25 -17.06 -11.56
N VAL A 740 12.93 -17.11 -12.72
CA VAL A 740 14.39 -17.23 -12.77
C VAL A 740 15.05 -16.03 -12.09
N LYS A 741 14.58 -14.82 -12.39
CA LYS A 741 15.14 -13.59 -11.84
C LYS A 741 14.91 -13.51 -10.33
N LEU A 742 13.68 -13.75 -9.87
CA LEU A 742 13.37 -13.74 -8.44
C LEU A 742 14.22 -14.74 -7.63
N ILE A 743 14.54 -15.91 -8.22
CA ILE A 743 15.46 -16.87 -7.60
C ILE A 743 16.89 -16.34 -7.58
N ASP A 744 17.35 -15.72 -8.66
CA ASP A 744 18.70 -15.17 -8.75
C ASP A 744 18.87 -14.03 -7.74
N ASP A 745 17.92 -13.12 -7.62
CA ASP A 745 17.89 -12.02 -6.65
C ASP A 745 17.91 -12.55 -5.21
N PHE A 746 17.04 -13.51 -4.89
CA PHE A 746 17.04 -14.17 -3.58
C PHE A 746 18.40 -14.81 -3.24
N ASN A 747 19.01 -15.49 -4.21
CA ASN A 747 20.29 -16.15 -4.02
C ASN A 747 21.45 -15.15 -3.85
N GLU A 748 21.36 -13.98 -4.46
CA GLU A 748 22.29 -12.86 -4.28
C GLU A 748 22.15 -12.28 -2.87
N ASP A 749 20.94 -12.06 -2.38
CA ASP A 749 20.68 -11.64 -1.00
C ASP A 749 21.26 -12.63 0.02
N MET A 750 21.04 -13.94 -0.18
CA MET A 750 21.61 -14.95 0.69
C MET A 750 23.14 -14.92 0.69
N SER A 751 23.75 -14.54 -0.44
CA SER A 751 25.19 -14.36 -0.55
C SER A 751 25.69 -13.14 0.21
N ALA A 752 24.92 -12.06 0.16
CA ALA A 752 25.21 -10.83 0.91
C ALA A 752 25.16 -11.08 2.42
N TYR A 753 24.14 -11.80 2.92
CA TYR A 753 24.05 -12.18 4.34
C TYR A 753 25.26 -13.01 4.80
N GLU A 754 25.80 -13.93 3.99
CA GLU A 754 27.01 -14.68 4.34
C GLU A 754 28.28 -13.84 4.38
N ILE A 755 28.30 -12.70 3.68
CA ILE A 755 29.41 -11.74 3.71
C ILE A 755 29.28 -10.84 4.95
N GLU A 756 28.07 -10.41 5.27
CA GLU A 756 27.77 -9.45 6.33
C GLU A 756 27.86 -10.09 7.74
N PHE A 757 27.31 -11.29 7.89
CA PHE A 757 27.21 -11.97 9.18
C PHE A 757 28.15 -13.17 9.29
N SER A 758 28.73 -13.36 10.46
CA SER A 758 29.46 -14.60 10.76
C SER A 758 28.50 -15.79 10.87
N PRO A 759 28.97 -17.03 10.65
CA PRO A 759 28.12 -18.23 10.82
C PRO A 759 27.48 -18.37 12.21
N ALA A 760 28.11 -17.76 13.25
CA ALA A 760 27.55 -17.77 14.60
C ALA A 760 26.40 -16.77 14.75
N GLU A 761 26.48 -15.62 14.09
CA GLU A 761 25.43 -14.61 14.05
C GLU A 761 24.24 -15.08 13.19
N LEU A 762 24.50 -15.66 12.03
CA LEU A 762 23.43 -16.27 11.21
C LEU A 762 22.65 -17.32 12.01
N ALA A 763 23.35 -18.19 12.74
CA ALA A 763 22.73 -19.19 13.60
C ALA A 763 21.99 -18.55 14.79
N MET A 764 22.50 -17.47 15.36
CA MET A 764 21.87 -16.75 16.48
C MET A 764 20.57 -16.06 16.06
N TYR A 765 20.54 -15.50 14.84
CA TYR A 765 19.36 -14.85 14.28
C TYR A 765 18.43 -15.82 13.56
N GLY A 766 18.80 -17.10 13.46
CA GLY A 766 18.00 -18.11 12.75
C GLY A 766 17.92 -17.89 11.23
N ILE A 767 18.91 -17.17 10.66
CA ILE A 767 18.96 -16.87 9.22
C ILE A 767 19.52 -18.10 8.48
N ASP A 768 18.70 -18.70 7.64
CA ASP A 768 19.10 -19.76 6.71
C ASP A 768 19.52 -19.15 5.37
N THR A 769 20.77 -19.31 4.99
CA THR A 769 21.35 -18.82 3.73
C THR A 769 21.38 -19.87 2.63
N THR A 770 20.62 -20.95 2.76
CA THR A 770 20.51 -21.97 1.71
C THR A 770 19.93 -21.38 0.42
N ARG A 771 20.64 -21.52 -0.70
CA ARG A 771 20.20 -21.04 -2.00
C ARG A 771 19.08 -21.89 -2.56
N ILE A 772 18.27 -21.28 -3.40
CA ILE A 772 17.22 -21.94 -4.17
C ILE A 772 17.80 -22.45 -5.48
N ASP A 773 17.55 -23.73 -5.80
CA ASP A 773 17.92 -24.33 -7.10
C ASP A 773 16.85 -23.94 -8.14
N PRO A 774 17.21 -23.35 -9.30
CA PRO A 774 16.24 -23.03 -10.35
C PRO A 774 15.37 -24.19 -10.84
N GLY A 775 15.79 -25.45 -10.61
CA GLY A 775 14.97 -26.64 -10.91
C GLY A 775 13.64 -26.70 -10.16
N VAL A 776 13.44 -25.88 -9.11
CA VAL A 776 12.15 -25.78 -8.39
C VAL A 776 11.05 -25.18 -9.26
N ILE A 777 11.39 -24.44 -10.32
CA ILE A 777 10.41 -23.86 -11.25
C ILE A 777 9.57 -24.95 -11.90
N ASP A 778 10.20 -26.01 -12.41
CA ASP A 778 9.50 -27.13 -13.04
C ASP A 778 8.59 -27.85 -12.03
N ALA A 779 9.07 -28.06 -10.79
CA ALA A 779 8.29 -28.70 -9.74
C ALA A 779 7.07 -27.83 -9.36
N TYR A 780 7.23 -26.51 -9.32
CA TYR A 780 6.13 -25.59 -9.05
C TYR A 780 5.09 -25.60 -10.19
N LYS A 781 5.52 -25.62 -11.46
CA LYS A 781 4.61 -25.73 -12.61
C LYS A 781 3.85 -27.07 -12.63
N GLU A 782 4.52 -28.18 -12.27
CA GLU A 782 3.85 -29.49 -12.12
C GLU A 782 2.76 -29.42 -11.04
N MET A 783 3.02 -28.73 -9.93
CA MET A 783 2.05 -28.52 -8.85
C MET A 783 0.88 -27.64 -9.32
N ILE A 784 1.13 -26.49 -9.99
CA ILE A 784 0.06 -25.69 -10.59
C ILE A 784 -0.83 -26.53 -11.49
N GLY A 785 -0.23 -27.45 -12.26
CA GLY A 785 -0.98 -28.36 -13.12
C GLY A 785 -1.97 -29.27 -12.38
N THR A 786 -1.88 -29.41 -11.07
CA THR A 786 -2.83 -30.19 -10.25
C THR A 786 -4.03 -29.37 -9.74
N ILE A 787 -3.98 -28.04 -9.86
CA ILE A 787 -5.07 -27.15 -9.47
C ILE A 787 -6.26 -27.36 -10.38
N CYS A 788 -7.42 -27.58 -9.80
CA CYS A 788 -8.66 -27.84 -10.53
C CYS A 788 -9.85 -26.94 -10.12
N SER A 789 -9.63 -26.06 -9.13
CA SER A 789 -10.61 -25.08 -8.66
C SER A 789 -9.95 -23.75 -8.35
N VAL A 790 -10.73 -22.68 -8.38
CA VAL A 790 -10.36 -21.38 -7.85
C VAL A 790 -11.18 -21.12 -6.59
N GLU A 791 -10.61 -20.34 -5.68
CA GLU A 791 -11.33 -19.85 -4.52
C GLU A 791 -12.46 -18.93 -4.99
N ASN A 792 -13.70 -19.36 -4.79
CA ASN A 792 -14.88 -18.61 -5.18
C ASN A 792 -15.63 -18.21 -3.90
N SER A 793 -15.42 -16.99 -3.44
CA SER A 793 -16.15 -16.42 -2.32
C SER A 793 -17.23 -15.46 -2.81
N ASP A 794 -18.45 -15.61 -2.28
CA ASP A 794 -19.46 -14.57 -2.32
C ASP A 794 -19.54 -13.99 -0.92
N VAL A 795 -18.93 -12.81 -0.74
CA VAL A 795 -18.78 -12.19 0.56
C VAL A 795 -20.11 -12.07 1.31
N ALA A 796 -21.18 -11.67 0.62
CA ALA A 796 -22.48 -11.51 1.28
C ALA A 796 -23.12 -12.87 1.65
N ARG A 797 -22.87 -13.91 0.88
CA ARG A 797 -23.25 -15.29 1.20
C ARG A 797 -22.47 -15.78 2.41
N ASP A 798 -21.17 -15.53 2.44
CA ASP A 798 -20.28 -15.97 3.50
C ASP A 798 -20.59 -15.27 4.84
N ILE A 799 -21.02 -14.01 4.83
CA ILE A 799 -21.57 -13.30 5.98
C ILE A 799 -22.79 -14.04 6.54
N ILE A 800 -23.74 -14.44 5.69
CA ILE A 800 -24.94 -15.16 6.14
C ILE A 800 -24.58 -16.51 6.79
N ILE A 801 -23.64 -17.25 6.18
CA ILE A 801 -23.16 -18.52 6.72
C ILE A 801 -22.47 -18.30 8.06
N ARG A 802 -21.58 -17.30 8.16
CA ARG A 802 -20.85 -16.92 9.36
C ARG A 802 -21.76 -16.56 10.53
N GLU A 803 -22.92 -15.97 10.26
CA GLU A 803 -23.91 -15.62 11.27
C GLU A 803 -24.74 -16.83 11.74
N GLU A 804 -25.09 -17.75 10.87
CA GLU A 804 -26.07 -18.80 11.18
C GLU A 804 -25.44 -20.14 11.58
N ILE A 805 -24.33 -20.57 10.94
CA ILE A 805 -23.73 -21.89 11.19
C ILE A 805 -23.19 -22.10 12.61
N PRO A 806 -22.69 -21.06 13.34
CA PRO A 806 -22.22 -21.23 14.70
C PRO A 806 -23.29 -21.75 15.66
N ALA A 807 -24.58 -21.49 15.39
CA ALA A 807 -25.67 -22.00 16.19
C ALA A 807 -25.74 -23.55 16.18
N TYR A 808 -25.30 -24.21 15.10
CA TYR A 808 -25.13 -25.66 15.02
C TYR A 808 -23.89 -26.11 15.83
N PHE A 809 -22.74 -25.46 15.65
CA PHE A 809 -21.49 -25.82 16.31
C PHE A 809 -21.57 -25.75 17.84
N VAL A 810 -22.32 -24.78 18.39
CA VAL A 810 -22.55 -24.68 19.83
C VAL A 810 -23.78 -25.47 20.31
N HIS A 811 -24.33 -26.33 19.46
CA HIS A 811 -25.48 -27.24 19.77
C HIS A 811 -26.75 -26.47 20.23
N GLN A 812 -26.97 -25.25 19.71
CA GLN A 812 -28.20 -24.48 19.97
C GLN A 812 -29.34 -24.88 19.02
N LYS A 813 -28.97 -25.28 17.79
CA LYS A 813 -29.91 -25.70 16.74
C LYS A 813 -29.38 -26.99 16.09
N ASP A 814 -30.29 -27.81 15.60
CA ASP A 814 -29.93 -28.92 14.72
C ASP A 814 -29.66 -28.41 13.29
N LEU A 815 -28.92 -29.17 12.49
CA LEU A 815 -28.55 -28.78 11.12
C LEU A 815 -29.80 -28.63 10.22
N GLU A 816 -30.84 -29.45 10.46
CA GLU A 816 -32.13 -29.33 9.81
C GLU A 816 -32.87 -27.99 10.06
N ASP A 817 -32.53 -27.29 11.15
CA ASP A 817 -33.09 -26.00 11.49
C ASP A 817 -32.21 -24.85 10.94
N VAL A 818 -30.89 -25.05 10.78
CA VAL A 818 -29.95 -24.04 10.31
C VAL A 818 -29.95 -23.92 8.80
N ILE A 819 -29.87 -25.03 8.05
CA ILE A 819 -29.81 -25.04 6.59
C ILE A 819 -30.97 -24.25 5.96
N PRO A 820 -32.27 -24.48 6.35
CA PRO A 820 -33.35 -23.68 5.74
C PRO A 820 -33.30 -22.18 6.05
N VAL A 821 -32.65 -21.78 7.16
CA VAL A 821 -32.45 -20.36 7.48
C VAL A 821 -31.42 -19.76 6.56
N ILE A 822 -30.27 -20.43 6.39
CA ILE A 822 -29.21 -20.01 5.43
C ILE A 822 -29.79 -19.92 4.03
N GLU A 823 -30.44 -20.99 3.53
CA GLU A 823 -31.03 -21.02 2.19
C GLU A 823 -32.06 -19.90 2.00
N ASN A 824 -32.94 -19.67 2.96
CA ASN A 824 -33.94 -18.61 2.84
C ASN A 824 -33.33 -17.22 2.85
N ARG A 825 -32.29 -16.98 3.66
CA ARG A 825 -31.59 -15.69 3.70
C ARG A 825 -30.82 -15.45 2.39
N VAL A 826 -30.06 -16.44 1.94
CA VAL A 826 -29.30 -16.36 0.68
C VAL A 826 -30.26 -16.21 -0.50
N GLN A 827 -31.36 -16.99 -0.56
CA GLN A 827 -32.35 -16.84 -1.63
C GLN A 827 -33.02 -15.46 -1.61
N THR A 828 -33.33 -14.92 -0.41
CA THR A 828 -33.89 -13.56 -0.28
C THR A 828 -32.90 -12.53 -0.81
N MET A 829 -31.64 -12.65 -0.47
CA MET A 829 -30.56 -11.80 -0.97
C MET A 829 -30.46 -11.90 -2.49
N LEU A 830 -30.47 -13.10 -3.06
CA LEU A 830 -30.42 -13.30 -4.51
C LEU A 830 -31.67 -12.74 -5.22
N ASP A 831 -32.87 -12.92 -4.62
CA ASP A 831 -34.12 -12.39 -5.16
C ASP A 831 -34.19 -10.84 -5.11
N GLU A 832 -33.52 -10.21 -4.13
CA GLU A 832 -33.42 -8.74 -4.02
C GLU A 832 -32.43 -8.15 -5.02
N ARG A 833 -31.46 -8.96 -5.47
CA ARG A 833 -30.46 -8.57 -6.46
C ARG A 833 -30.93 -8.69 -7.90
N GLY A 834 -31.92 -9.50 -8.20
CA GLY A 834 -32.48 -9.63 -9.54
C GLY A 834 -33.14 -10.91 -9.85
#